data_fbb05de51172d738da1a0bb06d7856fe
#
_entry.id   fbb05de51172d738da1a0bb06d7856fe
#
_cell.length_a   1.000
_cell.length_b   1.000
_cell.length_c   1.000
_cell.angle_alpha   90.00
_cell.angle_beta   90.00
_cell.angle_gamma   90.00
#
_symmetry.space_group_name_H-M   'P 1'
#
loop_
_entity.id
_entity.type
_entity.pdbx_description
1 polymer ?
#
loop_
_entity_poly.entity_id
_entity_poly.type
_entity_poly.pdbx_seq_one_letter_code
_entity_poly.pdbx_strand_id
1 'polypeptide(L)'
;NTSYLLLDAGTVAWNQNNVYLKLKGNAEVSIINTGSGNCNNGSGINGYGLVGASCSNQNSLIIGNLTYSNCAGSGNAAAGDFCDVNQSGGTINATPTSSPSSLCYNSSQNNSVILTAPDNLNIILTKTYTWYLDSAPTNFSGFSTQNTQSLTVNNLIPGNYTFRLKISITKSENTYTSEGTVTVTVHHPTSPGTINSLNIYSKYNTGNTLTLSGYFGTIVKWQSSTASDFSSNVTDIANTQDTLLLPDKLTTEMYYRAVLSNGSCSGFSAVASIKSLSTTYNGSGWSNGLPDTTKKVTFTNNFTLSSDITACSVEIQNNAQIVIPTGKNFTINGELELTSGTMTVESDANLVQINNDAQNIGNITVKRKAKMKRLDYTYWSSSVSGQNLKNFSSSTLDSRFYVYNESNDYFDGVFNYSSYPGFTVANAFPLQNKTTYNFETAKGYAIRAPNNYSTSEQTVDWTFTGVPNNGIITLPVQRNGNGFNLIGNPFPSNISFSQFYSANSSIIDPIAYFWTNVNPNPPIIQGSSYDGANYAIRNLTGGVGAVNSTIAPTDEIVVGQGFIIKKTNVGNANIIFNNSMRTSSKGTFFNARTASTDNKIWLKLTTPAKNFNTLLIGYVKGATDGLDRGYDAEPITQSSDMFYSVIDNKNLVIQGRNNSFTNNDIVTLGATFFEKGNYEISISQVEGIFNGSQAVYLRDKTLNKTINLSQENYPFYADAGDVKNRFEIVYKPDATLATSNIVKNEEISIYESDGKIFLENKSEKFKKIEIFDTAGKLIYTFTPNTNLFSIEKSDLNKGLFIFNTSSNSKTTSKKFVVK
;
A
#
# COMPACT_ATOMS: atom_id res chain seq x y z
N ASN A 1 -67.02 8.73 -15.35
CA ASN A 1 -68.11 8.55 -16.32
C ASN A 1 -69.15 7.64 -15.67
N THR A 2 -70.24 8.22 -15.15
CA THR A 2 -71.40 7.51 -14.62
C THR A 2 -72.27 7.07 -15.81
N SER A 3 -72.22 5.80 -16.15
CA SER A 3 -73.07 5.23 -17.20
C SER A 3 -74.23 4.59 -16.47
N TYR A 4 -75.47 5.00 -16.79
CA TYR A 4 -76.67 4.40 -16.29
C TYR A 4 -77.22 3.43 -17.33
N LEU A 5 -77.54 2.24 -16.93
CA LEU A 5 -78.42 1.32 -17.69
C LEU A 5 -79.82 1.41 -17.02
N LEU A 6 -80.73 2.11 -17.62
CA LEU A 6 -82.10 2.19 -17.15
C LEU A 6 -82.92 1.14 -17.89
N LEU A 7 -83.44 0.13 -17.13
CA LEU A 7 -84.44 -0.84 -17.61
C LEU A 7 -85.81 -0.37 -17.13
N ASP A 8 -86.50 0.34 -18.02
CA ASP A 8 -87.83 0.84 -17.73
C ASP A 8 -88.88 -0.18 -18.24
N ALA A 9 -89.66 -0.72 -17.32
CA ALA A 9 -90.72 -1.68 -17.58
C ALA A 9 -90.39 -2.88 -18.45
N GLY A 10 -89.12 -3.37 -18.38
CA GLY A 10 -88.68 -4.48 -19.21
C GLY A 10 -88.14 -5.64 -18.36
N THR A 11 -88.20 -6.84 -18.92
CA THR A 11 -87.58 -8.05 -18.34
C THR A 11 -86.35 -8.42 -19.16
N VAL A 12 -85.20 -8.61 -18.49
CA VAL A 12 -84.00 -9.16 -19.10
C VAL A 12 -84.13 -10.67 -19.09
N ALA A 13 -84.31 -11.32 -20.22
CA ALA A 13 -84.35 -12.75 -20.36
C ALA A 13 -83.04 -13.33 -20.93
N TRP A 14 -82.48 -14.31 -20.25
CA TRP A 14 -81.32 -15.07 -20.73
C TRP A 14 -81.81 -16.28 -21.52
N ASN A 15 -81.50 -16.28 -22.80
CA ASN A 15 -81.93 -17.37 -23.72
C ASN A 15 -80.92 -18.52 -23.81
N GLN A 16 -79.78 -18.43 -23.23
CA GLN A 16 -78.73 -19.43 -23.32
C GLN A 16 -78.00 -19.56 -21.95
N ASN A 17 -77.45 -20.74 -21.73
CA ASN A 17 -76.61 -21.00 -20.57
C ASN A 17 -75.30 -20.22 -20.64
N ASN A 18 -74.69 -19.92 -19.49
CA ASN A 18 -73.42 -19.18 -19.37
C ASN A 18 -73.50 -17.69 -19.81
N VAL A 19 -74.65 -17.06 -19.78
CA VAL A 19 -74.76 -15.62 -19.99
C VAL A 19 -74.84 -14.89 -18.67
N TYR A 20 -74.02 -13.87 -18.51
CA TYR A 20 -74.03 -13.06 -17.29
C TYR A 20 -73.74 -11.60 -17.62
N LEU A 21 -74.22 -10.69 -16.76
CA LEU A 21 -73.87 -9.25 -16.76
C LEU A 21 -72.90 -9.02 -15.61
N LYS A 22 -71.70 -8.58 -15.92
CA LYS A 22 -70.66 -8.22 -14.96
C LYS A 22 -70.44 -6.72 -14.91
N LEU A 23 -70.76 -6.11 -13.80
CA LEU A 23 -70.47 -4.70 -13.55
C LEU A 23 -69.10 -4.63 -12.90
N LYS A 24 -68.22 -3.73 -13.40
CA LYS A 24 -66.87 -3.52 -12.92
C LYS A 24 -66.75 -2.17 -12.20
N GLY A 25 -65.82 -2.11 -11.22
CA GLY A 25 -65.52 -0.88 -10.50
C GLY A 25 -66.62 -0.48 -9.53
N ASN A 26 -66.83 0.81 -9.43
CA ASN A 26 -67.83 1.41 -8.52
C ASN A 26 -69.21 1.57 -9.19
N ALA A 27 -69.60 0.63 -10.06
CA ALA A 27 -70.91 0.65 -10.68
C ALA A 27 -71.99 0.32 -9.60
N GLU A 28 -72.94 1.20 -9.47
CA GLU A 28 -74.15 1.01 -8.63
C GLU A 28 -75.31 0.49 -9.47
N VAL A 29 -76.01 -0.47 -8.93
CA VAL A 29 -77.30 -0.90 -9.50
C VAL A 29 -78.43 -0.35 -8.56
N SER A 30 -79.02 0.68 -9.03
CA SER A 30 -80.21 1.25 -8.35
C SER A 30 -81.48 0.71 -9.03
N ILE A 31 -82.39 0.11 -8.18
CA ILE A 31 -83.66 -0.34 -8.63
C ILE A 31 -84.70 0.68 -8.11
N ILE A 32 -85.27 1.42 -9.10
CA ILE A 32 -86.35 2.32 -8.78
C ILE A 32 -87.65 1.52 -8.83
N ASN A 33 -88.17 1.18 -7.70
CA ASN A 33 -89.45 0.48 -7.57
C ASN A 33 -90.57 1.51 -7.44
N THR A 34 -91.38 1.71 -8.47
CA THR A 34 -92.56 2.57 -8.51
C THR A 34 -93.88 1.81 -8.28
N GLY A 35 -93.76 0.51 -8.10
CA GLY A 35 -94.93 -0.33 -7.96
C GLY A 35 -95.00 -1.22 -6.72
N SER A 36 -96.17 -1.78 -6.38
CA SER A 36 -96.39 -2.60 -5.22
C SER A 36 -96.06 -4.09 -5.43
N GLY A 37 -95.13 -4.38 -6.18
CA GLY A 37 -94.67 -5.78 -6.51
C GLY A 37 -93.83 -6.45 -5.40
N ASN A 38 -94.02 -7.74 -5.30
CA ASN A 38 -93.27 -8.61 -4.36
C ASN A 38 -92.04 -9.23 -5.10
N CYS A 39 -90.94 -9.31 -4.45
CA CYS A 39 -89.75 -10.07 -4.98
C CYS A 39 -90.01 -11.62 -5.01
N ASN A 40 -91.17 -12.03 -4.76
CA ASN A 40 -91.61 -13.46 -4.71
C ASN A 40 -92.27 -13.87 -6.02
N ASN A 41 -92.15 -15.12 -6.48
CA ASN A 41 -92.74 -15.77 -7.59
C ASN A 41 -92.12 -15.60 -8.95
N GLY A 42 -90.82 -15.61 -9.04
CA GLY A 42 -90.20 -15.77 -10.33
C GLY A 42 -90.32 -14.61 -11.33
N SER A 43 -90.91 -13.56 -10.91
CA SER A 43 -91.03 -12.33 -11.71
C SER A 43 -90.03 -11.28 -11.37
N GLY A 44 -89.11 -11.66 -10.55
CA GLY A 44 -88.02 -10.75 -10.16
C GLY A 44 -88.54 -9.57 -9.34
N ILE A 45 -87.78 -8.49 -9.30
CA ILE A 45 -88.20 -7.27 -8.56
C ILE A 45 -89.22 -6.53 -9.38
N ASN A 46 -90.58 -6.67 -8.95
CA ASN A 46 -91.67 -6.09 -9.67
C ASN A 46 -91.68 -6.38 -11.17
N GLY A 47 -91.49 -7.59 -11.59
CA GLY A 47 -91.37 -7.86 -13.00
C GLY A 47 -89.99 -7.56 -13.61
N TYR A 48 -89.07 -7.10 -12.83
CA TYR A 48 -87.70 -6.81 -13.25
C TYR A 48 -86.68 -7.91 -12.83
N GLY A 49 -87.13 -9.13 -12.61
CA GLY A 49 -86.25 -10.24 -12.23
C GLY A 49 -85.39 -10.74 -13.34
N LEU A 50 -84.32 -11.46 -12.94
CA LEU A 50 -83.55 -12.21 -13.89
C LEU A 50 -84.32 -13.45 -14.28
N VAL A 51 -84.77 -13.54 -15.54
CA VAL A 51 -85.56 -14.64 -16.09
C VAL A 51 -84.71 -15.47 -17.05
N GLY A 52 -84.59 -16.75 -16.83
CA GLY A 52 -83.89 -17.67 -17.72
C GLY A 52 -84.80 -18.78 -18.26
N ALA A 53 -84.47 -19.38 -19.38
CA ALA A 53 -85.24 -20.46 -19.97
C ALA A 53 -85.22 -21.77 -19.16
N SER A 54 -84.21 -21.87 -18.29
CA SER A 54 -84.14 -22.98 -17.30
C SER A 54 -83.31 -22.49 -16.07
N CYS A 55 -83.62 -23.03 -14.94
CA CYS A 55 -82.83 -22.78 -13.72
C CYS A 55 -81.41 -23.37 -13.89
N SER A 56 -80.40 -22.44 -13.84
CA SER A 56 -78.99 -22.81 -13.98
C SER A 56 -78.14 -21.82 -13.20
N ASN A 57 -77.19 -22.37 -12.42
CA ASN A 57 -76.16 -21.54 -11.79
C ASN A 57 -75.15 -20.95 -12.77
N GLN A 58 -75.27 -21.25 -14.02
CA GLN A 58 -74.39 -20.73 -15.08
C GLN A 58 -74.80 -19.34 -15.60
N ASN A 59 -76.04 -18.95 -15.34
CA ASN A 59 -76.55 -17.61 -15.64
C ASN A 59 -76.54 -16.79 -14.35
N SER A 60 -75.73 -15.72 -14.33
CA SER A 60 -75.58 -14.94 -13.13
C SER A 60 -75.43 -13.47 -13.40
N LEU A 61 -75.88 -12.65 -12.44
CA LEU A 61 -75.57 -11.23 -12.35
C LEU A 61 -74.46 -11.02 -11.31
N ILE A 62 -73.37 -10.44 -11.72
CA ILE A 62 -72.26 -10.15 -10.81
C ILE A 62 -72.19 -8.62 -10.57
N ILE A 63 -72.37 -8.22 -9.32
CA ILE A 63 -72.24 -6.84 -8.87
C ILE A 63 -71.13 -6.76 -7.86
N GLY A 64 -70.02 -6.10 -8.19
CA GLY A 64 -68.82 -6.12 -7.38
C GLY A 64 -68.30 -7.54 -7.17
N ASN A 65 -68.27 -8.00 -5.96
CA ASN A 65 -67.86 -9.37 -5.57
C ASN A 65 -69.05 -10.28 -5.27
N LEU A 66 -70.29 -9.84 -5.51
CA LEU A 66 -71.50 -10.62 -5.24
C LEU A 66 -72.01 -11.24 -6.55
N THR A 67 -72.35 -12.50 -6.50
CA THR A 67 -72.88 -13.25 -7.63
C THR A 67 -74.33 -13.70 -7.31
N TYR A 68 -75.26 -13.31 -8.14
CA TYR A 68 -76.63 -13.69 -8.06
C TYR A 68 -76.96 -14.69 -9.20
N SER A 69 -77.37 -15.86 -8.88
CA SER A 69 -77.83 -16.81 -9.87
C SER A 69 -79.30 -16.58 -10.29
N ASN A 70 -79.69 -17.09 -11.44
CA ASN A 70 -81.06 -17.08 -11.88
C ASN A 70 -81.92 -18.16 -11.23
N CYS A 71 -81.35 -18.99 -10.36
CA CYS A 71 -82.10 -20.02 -9.63
C CYS A 71 -82.35 -19.61 -8.18
N ALA A 72 -83.39 -19.00 -7.97
CA ALA A 72 -83.86 -18.69 -6.61
C ALA A 72 -85.03 -19.55 -6.15
N GLY A 73 -84.88 -20.26 -5.08
CA GLY A 73 -85.95 -20.99 -4.45
C GLY A 73 -86.28 -22.37 -4.99
N SER A 74 -87.08 -23.13 -4.27
CA SER A 74 -87.34 -24.51 -4.57
C SER A 74 -88.33 -24.64 -5.77
N GLY A 75 -87.88 -25.17 -6.79
CA GLY A 75 -88.71 -25.97 -7.70
C GLY A 75 -89.36 -25.29 -8.91
N ASN A 76 -89.31 -24.01 -9.16
CA ASN A 76 -89.77 -23.42 -10.37
C ASN A 76 -88.65 -22.66 -11.02
N ALA A 77 -88.40 -22.91 -12.25
CA ALA A 77 -87.39 -22.39 -13.09
C ALA A 77 -87.43 -20.85 -13.33
N ALA A 78 -87.85 -20.13 -12.44
CA ALA A 78 -87.97 -18.70 -12.47
C ALA A 78 -86.74 -18.08 -11.76
N ALA A 79 -86.14 -17.30 -12.41
CA ALA A 79 -85.44 -16.16 -11.99
C ALA A 79 -84.58 -16.26 -10.72
N GLY A 80 -83.32 -16.06 -10.84
CA GLY A 80 -82.53 -15.61 -9.66
C GLY A 80 -83.14 -14.37 -9.13
N ASP A 81 -83.52 -14.41 -7.93
CA ASP A 81 -84.14 -13.27 -7.26
C ASP A 81 -83.13 -12.32 -6.76
N PHE A 82 -83.06 -11.16 -7.39
CA PHE A 82 -82.20 -10.07 -6.93
C PHE A 82 -82.45 -9.66 -5.48
N CYS A 83 -83.59 -9.94 -5.04
CA CYS A 83 -84.03 -9.64 -3.66
C CYS A 83 -83.66 -10.72 -2.67
N ASP A 84 -83.15 -11.89 -3.15
CA ASP A 84 -82.92 -13.03 -2.28
C ASP A 84 -81.39 -13.41 -2.34
N VAL A 85 -80.59 -12.55 -1.72
CA VAL A 85 -79.10 -12.71 -1.62
C VAL A 85 -78.72 -14.07 -1.04
N ASN A 86 -79.58 -14.66 -0.22
CA ASN A 86 -79.23 -15.84 0.54
C ASN A 86 -79.51 -17.15 -0.23
N GLN A 87 -80.48 -17.14 -1.10
CA GLN A 87 -80.79 -18.31 -1.92
C GLN A 87 -80.06 -18.32 -3.24
N SER A 88 -79.42 -17.16 -3.65
CA SER A 88 -78.70 -17.01 -4.91
C SER A 88 -77.22 -17.29 -4.83
N GLY A 89 -76.68 -17.69 -3.70
CA GLY A 89 -75.23 -18.00 -3.56
C GLY A 89 -74.27 -16.81 -3.63
N GLY A 90 -74.74 -15.60 -3.33
CA GLY A 90 -73.90 -14.40 -3.23
C GLY A 90 -72.87 -14.50 -2.11
N THR A 91 -71.63 -14.08 -2.41
CA THR A 91 -70.54 -14.02 -1.42
C THR A 91 -70.41 -12.60 -0.83
N ILE A 92 -70.37 -12.51 0.47
CA ILE A 92 -70.09 -11.27 1.21
C ILE A 92 -68.57 -11.06 1.27
N ASN A 93 -68.09 -10.03 0.61
CA ASN A 93 -66.65 -9.66 0.83
C ASN A 93 -66.52 -8.94 2.16
N ALA A 94 -65.73 -9.55 3.05
CA ALA A 94 -65.45 -8.97 4.37
C ALA A 94 -64.01 -8.49 4.52
N THR A 95 -63.23 -8.38 3.43
CA THR A 95 -61.85 -7.95 3.51
C THR A 95 -61.75 -6.46 3.85
N PRO A 96 -61.32 -6.10 5.06
CA PRO A 96 -61.23 -4.71 5.49
C PRO A 96 -59.98 -4.03 4.98
N THR A 97 -59.98 -2.72 5.04
CA THR A 97 -58.81 -1.88 4.76
C THR A 97 -58.34 -1.14 6.02
N SER A 98 -57.09 -0.75 6.06
CA SER A 98 -56.50 0.10 7.08
C SER A 98 -55.89 1.36 6.51
N SER A 99 -56.01 2.47 7.19
CA SER A 99 -55.39 3.72 6.80
C SER A 99 -54.81 4.41 8.07
N PRO A 100 -53.49 4.53 8.14
CA PRO A 100 -52.50 3.91 7.26
C PRO A 100 -52.34 2.39 7.47
N SER A 101 -51.78 1.69 6.50
CA SER A 101 -51.45 0.24 6.65
C SER A 101 -50.22 0.01 7.52
N SER A 102 -49.35 1.00 7.62
CA SER A 102 -48.23 1.02 8.57
C SER A 102 -47.99 2.44 9.08
N LEU A 103 -47.47 2.56 10.30
CA LEU A 103 -47.15 3.86 10.91
C LEU A 103 -45.86 3.80 11.72
N CYS A 104 -45.21 4.94 11.86
CA CYS A 104 -44.09 5.12 12.76
C CYS A 104 -44.60 5.49 14.16
N TYR A 105 -44.14 4.77 15.18
CA TYR A 105 -44.51 5.07 16.58
C TYR A 105 -43.98 6.42 17.05
N ASN A 106 -44.85 7.23 17.62
CA ASN A 106 -44.51 8.46 18.28
C ASN A 106 -45.04 8.47 19.71
N SER A 107 -44.16 8.43 20.69
CA SER A 107 -44.56 8.40 22.13
C SER A 107 -45.31 9.64 22.61
N SER A 108 -45.19 10.75 21.87
CA SER A 108 -45.84 12.02 22.21
C SER A 108 -47.19 12.23 21.52
N GLN A 109 -47.65 11.30 20.70
CA GLN A 109 -48.88 11.40 19.92
C GLN A 109 -49.75 10.15 20.08
N ASN A 110 -51.02 10.30 19.76
CA ASN A 110 -51.94 9.16 19.69
C ASN A 110 -51.69 8.39 18.38
N ASN A 111 -50.97 7.29 18.48
CA ASN A 111 -50.71 6.39 17.33
C ASN A 111 -52.01 5.67 16.99
N SER A 112 -52.66 6.04 15.89
CA SER A 112 -53.99 5.52 15.55
C SER A 112 -54.07 5.06 14.11
N VAL A 113 -54.95 4.10 13.86
CA VAL A 113 -55.32 3.61 12.55
C VAL A 113 -56.83 3.59 12.40
N ILE A 114 -57.32 3.87 11.22
CA ILE A 114 -58.73 3.74 10.87
C ILE A 114 -58.89 2.45 10.09
N LEU A 115 -59.67 1.51 10.63
CA LEU A 115 -60.09 0.30 9.97
C LEU A 115 -61.45 0.52 9.33
N THR A 116 -61.60 0.15 8.06
CA THR A 116 -62.84 0.38 7.34
C THR A 116 -63.35 -0.94 6.72
N ALA A 117 -64.58 -1.24 6.98
CA ALA A 117 -65.27 -2.33 6.34
C ALA A 117 -65.53 -2.01 4.87
N PRO A 118 -65.44 -2.97 3.95
CA PRO A 118 -65.77 -2.73 2.56
C PRO A 118 -67.24 -2.31 2.40
N ASP A 119 -67.44 -1.20 1.69
CA ASP A 119 -68.74 -0.68 1.36
C ASP A 119 -69.29 -1.20 0.02
N ASN A 120 -69.29 -2.52 -0.10
CA ASN A 120 -69.67 -3.17 -1.37
C ASN A 120 -71.06 -3.85 -1.32
N LEU A 121 -71.85 -3.49 -0.30
CA LEU A 121 -73.19 -4.09 -0.13
C LEU A 121 -74.21 -2.98 -0.14
N ASN A 122 -74.64 -2.51 -1.31
CA ASN A 122 -75.85 -1.75 -1.45
C ASN A 122 -77.06 -2.61 -1.20
N ILE A 123 -77.04 -3.43 -0.13
CA ILE A 123 -78.17 -4.27 0.26
C ILE A 123 -78.98 -3.57 1.32
N ILE A 124 -80.27 -3.43 1.08
CA ILE A 124 -81.29 -2.80 2.04
C ILE A 124 -81.53 -3.72 3.26
N LEU A 125 -80.59 -4.56 3.60
CA LEU A 125 -80.68 -5.45 4.75
C LEU A 125 -79.91 -4.90 5.91
N THR A 126 -80.30 -5.19 7.12
CA THR A 126 -79.59 -4.80 8.32
C THR A 126 -78.27 -5.51 8.37
N LYS A 127 -77.14 -4.71 8.26
CA LYS A 127 -75.79 -5.17 8.38
C LYS A 127 -75.31 -4.87 9.79
N THR A 128 -74.63 -5.86 10.36
CA THR A 128 -73.86 -5.65 11.57
C THR A 128 -72.41 -5.93 11.32
N TYR A 129 -71.56 -5.09 11.80
CA TYR A 129 -70.05 -5.19 11.70
C TYR A 129 -69.57 -5.53 13.11
N THR A 130 -68.67 -6.50 13.20
CA THR A 130 -68.02 -6.79 14.48
C THR A 130 -66.54 -6.98 14.26
N TRP A 131 -65.77 -6.15 14.94
CA TRP A 131 -64.32 -6.16 14.85
C TRP A 131 -63.72 -6.96 15.99
N TYR A 132 -62.76 -7.78 15.72
CA TYR A 132 -61.97 -8.56 16.65
C TYR A 132 -60.49 -8.24 16.48
N LEU A 133 -59.70 -8.39 17.54
CA LEU A 133 -58.29 -8.32 17.56
C LEU A 133 -57.75 -9.75 17.69
N ASP A 134 -57.18 -10.28 16.61
CA ASP A 134 -56.66 -11.66 16.57
C ASP A 134 -55.21 -11.73 17.06
N SER A 135 -54.42 -10.69 16.81
CA SER A 135 -53.07 -10.58 17.37
C SER A 135 -52.65 -9.13 17.59
N ALA A 136 -51.87 -8.89 18.64
CA ALA A 136 -51.26 -7.61 19.00
C ALA A 136 -50.00 -7.85 19.84
N PRO A 137 -49.12 -6.84 20.00
CA PRO A 137 -48.03 -6.86 20.99
C PRO A 137 -48.54 -7.10 22.41
N THR A 138 -47.77 -7.83 23.21
CA THR A 138 -48.18 -8.32 24.57
C THR A 138 -48.62 -7.20 25.54
N ASN A 139 -48.17 -6.01 25.38
CA ASN A 139 -48.48 -4.86 26.26
C ASN A 139 -49.60 -3.95 25.70
N PHE A 140 -50.24 -4.33 24.60
CA PHE A 140 -51.35 -3.55 24.05
C PHE A 140 -52.66 -3.90 24.73
N SER A 141 -53.37 -2.90 25.28
CA SER A 141 -54.65 -3.06 25.95
C SER A 141 -55.75 -2.15 25.40
N GLY A 142 -55.51 -1.46 24.30
CA GLY A 142 -56.35 -0.38 23.77
C GLY A 142 -57.52 -0.84 22.86
N PHE A 143 -57.85 -2.14 22.78
CA PHE A 143 -58.92 -2.62 21.90
C PHE A 143 -60.08 -3.25 22.68
N SER A 144 -61.29 -2.89 22.29
CA SER A 144 -62.52 -3.61 22.66
C SER A 144 -63.33 -3.89 21.40
N THR A 145 -64.03 -5.01 21.37
CA THR A 145 -64.90 -5.41 20.26
C THR A 145 -65.92 -4.27 19.98
N GLN A 146 -65.95 -3.86 18.70
CA GLN A 146 -66.80 -2.76 18.24
C GLN A 146 -67.71 -3.22 17.09
N ASN A 147 -68.84 -2.53 16.96
CA ASN A 147 -69.86 -2.89 15.97
C ASN A 147 -70.13 -1.74 15.00
N THR A 148 -69.08 -1.16 14.45
CA THR A 148 -69.18 0.01 13.54
C THR A 148 -68.62 -0.35 12.15
N GLN A 149 -69.08 0.29 11.10
CA GLN A 149 -68.54 0.15 9.75
C GLN A 149 -67.11 0.64 9.67
N SER A 150 -66.76 1.68 10.39
CA SER A 150 -65.37 2.20 10.49
C SER A 150 -65.00 2.23 11.97
N LEU A 151 -63.80 1.80 12.29
CA LEU A 151 -63.25 1.74 13.64
C LEU A 151 -61.90 2.47 13.71
N THR A 152 -61.76 3.42 14.60
CA THR A 152 -60.47 4.03 14.95
C THR A 152 -59.88 3.25 16.13
N VAL A 153 -58.69 2.68 15.92
CA VAL A 153 -57.92 2.04 16.97
C VAL A 153 -56.79 3.01 17.38
N ASN A 154 -56.76 3.37 18.66
CA ASN A 154 -55.87 4.34 19.25
C ASN A 154 -54.78 3.69 20.10
N ASN A 155 -53.76 4.47 20.47
CA ASN A 155 -52.68 4.12 21.40
C ASN A 155 -51.91 2.84 20.96
N LEU A 156 -51.74 2.66 19.67
CA LEU A 156 -50.97 1.56 19.13
C LEU A 156 -49.50 1.70 19.57
N ILE A 157 -48.93 0.59 20.04
CA ILE A 157 -47.51 0.47 20.39
C ILE A 157 -46.74 -0.30 19.29
N PRO A 158 -45.42 -0.27 19.23
CA PRO A 158 -44.65 -0.95 18.20
C PRO A 158 -44.95 -2.47 18.15
N GLY A 159 -45.13 -2.96 16.93
CA GLY A 159 -45.41 -4.36 16.64
C GLY A 159 -46.46 -4.59 15.54
N ASN A 160 -46.83 -5.82 15.33
CA ASN A 160 -47.78 -6.21 14.30
C ASN A 160 -49.13 -6.48 14.92
N TYR A 161 -50.17 -5.98 14.27
CA TYR A 161 -51.57 -6.18 14.66
C TYR A 161 -52.28 -6.90 13.53
N THR A 162 -53.17 -7.85 13.88
CA THR A 162 -54.12 -8.46 12.96
C THR A 162 -55.53 -8.23 13.50
N PHE A 163 -56.32 -7.47 12.74
CA PHE A 163 -57.71 -7.22 13.02
C PHE A 163 -58.57 -8.05 12.11
N ARG A 164 -59.63 -8.63 12.65
CA ARG A 164 -60.60 -9.42 11.92
C ARG A 164 -61.97 -8.76 11.96
N LEU A 165 -62.52 -8.58 10.79
CA LEU A 165 -63.87 -8.07 10.58
C LEU A 165 -64.80 -9.24 10.33
N LYS A 166 -65.92 -9.29 11.09
CA LYS A 166 -67.05 -10.17 10.80
C LYS A 166 -68.23 -9.28 10.36
N ILE A 167 -68.69 -9.51 9.15
CA ILE A 167 -69.93 -8.90 8.63
C ILE A 167 -71.05 -9.93 8.78
N SER A 168 -72.14 -9.53 9.42
CA SER A 168 -73.33 -10.32 9.53
C SER A 168 -74.51 -9.60 8.89
N ILE A 169 -75.24 -10.33 8.09
CA ILE A 169 -76.46 -9.84 7.42
C ILE A 169 -77.62 -10.72 7.86
N THR A 170 -78.69 -10.11 8.41
CA THR A 170 -79.83 -10.86 8.88
C THR A 170 -81.02 -10.57 7.97
N LYS A 171 -81.64 -11.65 7.48
CA LYS A 171 -82.89 -11.63 6.73
C LYS A 171 -83.88 -12.64 7.38
N SER A 172 -85.03 -12.12 7.82
CA SER A 172 -86.01 -12.89 8.57
C SER A 172 -85.35 -13.56 9.80
N GLU A 173 -85.34 -14.86 9.90
CA GLU A 173 -84.72 -15.57 11.00
C GLU A 173 -83.29 -16.11 10.70
N ASN A 174 -82.76 -15.90 9.49
CA ASN A 174 -81.43 -16.40 9.06
C ASN A 174 -80.40 -15.33 9.11
N THR A 175 -79.24 -15.64 9.69
CA THR A 175 -78.03 -14.72 9.73
C THR A 175 -76.92 -15.36 8.96
N TYR A 176 -76.40 -14.62 8.00
CA TYR A 176 -75.26 -14.97 7.17
C TYR A 176 -74.05 -14.18 7.57
N THR A 177 -72.89 -14.79 7.62
CA THR A 177 -71.61 -14.17 8.07
C THR A 177 -70.46 -14.41 7.11
N SER A 178 -69.60 -13.40 6.99
CA SER A 178 -68.33 -13.49 6.32
C SER A 178 -67.25 -12.81 7.16
N GLU A 179 -66.02 -13.32 7.09
CA GLU A 179 -64.91 -12.78 7.87
C GLU A 179 -63.70 -12.46 6.97
N GLY A 180 -63.01 -11.40 7.28
CA GLY A 180 -61.76 -11.00 6.60
C GLY A 180 -60.79 -10.31 7.54
N THR A 181 -59.52 -10.33 7.23
CA THR A 181 -58.49 -9.76 8.11
C THR A 181 -57.72 -8.65 7.44
N VAL A 182 -57.20 -7.73 8.25
CA VAL A 182 -56.24 -6.69 7.85
C VAL A 182 -55.11 -6.62 8.85
N THR A 183 -53.91 -6.46 8.37
CA THR A 183 -52.71 -6.28 9.20
C THR A 183 -52.28 -4.83 9.22
N VAL A 184 -51.80 -4.37 10.39
CA VAL A 184 -51.22 -3.06 10.60
C VAL A 184 -49.88 -3.26 11.29
N THR A 185 -48.83 -2.64 10.75
CA THR A 185 -47.52 -2.67 11.38
C THR A 185 -47.17 -1.28 11.97
N VAL A 186 -46.82 -1.26 13.24
CA VAL A 186 -46.31 -0.07 13.93
C VAL A 186 -44.83 -0.27 14.14
N HIS A 187 -44.05 0.56 13.44
CA HIS A 187 -42.60 0.49 13.47
C HIS A 187 -42.02 1.27 14.65
N HIS A 188 -40.93 0.75 15.23
CA HIS A 188 -40.13 1.50 16.18
C HIS A 188 -39.49 2.69 15.48
N PRO A 189 -39.37 3.87 16.14
CA PRO A 189 -38.58 4.98 15.64
C PRO A 189 -37.14 4.56 15.39
N THR A 190 -36.49 5.18 14.42
CA THR A 190 -35.02 5.03 14.23
C THR A 190 -34.28 5.67 15.39
N SER A 191 -33.11 5.12 15.77
CA SER A 191 -32.19 5.74 16.70
C SER A 191 -31.00 6.32 15.94
N PRO A 192 -30.57 7.58 16.19
CA PRO A 192 -29.55 8.24 15.38
C PRO A 192 -28.17 7.59 15.49
N GLY A 193 -27.83 6.93 16.61
CA GLY A 193 -26.48 6.46 16.83
C GLY A 193 -25.45 7.58 16.89
N THR A 194 -24.18 7.23 16.79
CA THR A 194 -23.06 8.16 16.78
C THR A 194 -22.13 7.84 15.61
N ILE A 195 -21.63 8.89 14.94
CA ILE A 195 -20.56 8.75 13.97
C ILE A 195 -19.27 9.08 14.70
N ASN A 196 -18.22 8.25 14.54
CA ASN A 196 -16.89 8.59 15.03
C ASN A 196 -16.45 9.90 14.36
N SER A 197 -16.23 10.94 15.15
CA SER A 197 -15.70 12.20 14.64
C SER A 197 -14.21 11.98 14.34
N LEU A 198 -13.87 11.88 13.09
CA LEU A 198 -12.49 12.04 12.64
C LEU A 198 -12.22 13.55 12.63
N ASN A 199 -11.52 14.08 13.63
CA ASN A 199 -10.99 15.45 13.62
C ASN A 199 -9.85 15.58 12.60
N ILE A 200 -9.88 14.80 11.54
CA ILE A 200 -8.79 14.64 10.57
C ILE A 200 -9.36 14.95 9.21
N TYR A 201 -9.06 16.14 8.73
CA TYR A 201 -9.17 16.43 7.33
C TYR A 201 -7.77 16.45 6.72
N SER A 202 -7.59 15.60 5.75
CA SER A 202 -6.46 15.65 4.84
C SER A 202 -6.97 15.65 3.42
N LYS A 203 -6.66 16.67 2.66
CA LYS A 203 -6.91 16.75 1.22
C LYS A 203 -6.34 15.54 0.45
N TYR A 204 -5.43 14.78 1.08
CA TYR A 204 -4.65 13.70 0.46
C TYR A 204 -4.51 12.44 1.33
N ASN A 205 -5.24 12.33 2.45
CA ASN A 205 -5.26 11.07 3.20
C ASN A 205 -6.26 10.11 2.52
N THR A 206 -5.76 9.12 1.87
CA THR A 206 -6.55 7.99 1.37
C THR A 206 -7.00 7.12 2.55
N GLY A 207 -8.25 6.64 2.49
CA GLY A 207 -8.75 5.66 3.46
C GLY A 207 -9.38 6.23 4.73
N ASN A 208 -9.69 7.54 4.80
CA ASN A 208 -10.47 8.09 5.90
C ASN A 208 -11.90 7.56 5.84
N THR A 209 -12.31 6.82 6.87
CA THR A 209 -13.63 6.18 6.95
C THR A 209 -14.41 6.69 8.15
N LEU A 210 -15.62 7.20 7.91
CA LEU A 210 -16.58 7.44 8.97
C LEU A 210 -17.27 6.11 9.32
N THR A 211 -17.50 5.88 10.60
CA THR A 211 -18.20 4.68 11.10
C THR A 211 -19.36 5.10 11.98
N LEU A 212 -20.56 4.67 11.62
CA LEU A 212 -21.77 4.85 12.40
C LEU A 212 -21.97 3.67 13.36
N SER A 213 -22.19 3.93 14.63
CA SER A 213 -22.40 2.92 15.66
C SER A 213 -23.58 3.26 16.57
N GLY A 214 -24.18 2.24 17.22
CA GLY A 214 -25.24 2.44 18.18
C GLY A 214 -26.56 2.95 17.60
N TYR A 215 -26.76 2.84 16.28
CA TYR A 215 -28.01 3.21 15.61
C TYR A 215 -29.03 2.07 15.57
N PHE A 216 -30.31 2.41 15.33
CA PHE A 216 -31.38 1.46 15.08
C PHE A 216 -32.11 1.81 13.78
N GLY A 217 -32.34 0.83 12.92
CA GLY A 217 -32.91 0.95 11.58
C GLY A 217 -31.92 0.49 10.51
N THR A 218 -32.28 0.62 9.26
CA THR A 218 -31.43 0.35 8.09
C THR A 218 -30.91 1.66 7.51
N ILE A 219 -29.65 1.69 7.10
CA ILE A 219 -29.07 2.84 6.39
C ILE A 219 -29.58 2.82 4.94
N VAL A 220 -30.28 3.86 4.53
CA VAL A 220 -30.81 4.04 3.18
C VAL A 220 -29.77 4.67 2.27
N LYS A 221 -29.05 5.66 2.80
CA LYS A 221 -27.99 6.43 2.13
C LYS A 221 -27.23 7.25 3.15
N TRP A 222 -26.10 7.78 2.74
CA TRP A 222 -25.44 8.87 3.45
C TRP A 222 -25.75 10.20 2.78
N GLN A 223 -25.51 11.27 3.48
CA GLN A 223 -25.62 12.64 2.99
C GLN A 223 -24.39 13.44 3.39
N SER A 224 -23.93 14.32 2.49
CA SER A 224 -22.94 15.36 2.80
C SER A 224 -23.53 16.74 2.59
N SER A 225 -23.02 17.73 3.34
CA SER A 225 -23.41 19.13 3.19
C SER A 225 -22.27 20.05 3.61
N THR A 226 -22.24 21.27 3.10
CA THR A 226 -21.39 22.37 3.61
C THR A 226 -22.05 23.11 4.78
N ALA A 227 -23.34 22.89 5.03
CA ALA A 227 -24.08 23.45 6.17
C ALA A 227 -24.26 22.38 7.26
N SER A 228 -23.96 22.70 8.51
CA SER A 228 -24.03 21.77 9.65
C SER A 228 -25.45 21.29 9.96
N ASP A 229 -26.46 22.08 9.61
CA ASP A 229 -27.87 21.77 9.76
C ASP A 229 -28.49 21.08 8.54
N PHE A 230 -27.70 20.87 7.48
CA PHE A 230 -28.16 20.32 6.19
C PHE A 230 -29.28 21.15 5.53
N SER A 231 -29.28 22.46 5.75
CA SER A 231 -30.27 23.38 5.15
C SER A 231 -29.99 23.68 3.68
N SER A 232 -28.74 23.48 3.21
CA SER A 232 -28.31 23.77 1.84
C SER A 232 -27.20 22.82 1.38
N ASN A 233 -27.01 22.75 0.07
CA ASN A 233 -25.94 21.97 -0.57
C ASN A 233 -25.89 20.50 -0.12
N VAL A 234 -27.05 19.89 0.08
CA VAL A 234 -27.13 18.49 0.48
C VAL A 234 -26.91 17.59 -0.73
N THR A 235 -25.93 16.73 -0.64
CA THR A 235 -25.62 15.71 -1.67
C THR A 235 -25.84 14.32 -1.11
N ASP A 236 -26.65 13.53 -1.80
CA ASP A 236 -26.89 12.12 -1.49
C ASP A 236 -25.72 11.25 -1.93
N ILE A 237 -25.32 10.33 -1.06
CA ILE A 237 -24.25 9.35 -1.29
C ILE A 237 -24.88 7.96 -1.21
N ALA A 238 -24.86 7.22 -2.32
CA ALA A 238 -25.44 5.88 -2.44
C ALA A 238 -24.55 4.86 -1.71
N ASN A 239 -24.62 4.85 -0.38
CA ASN A 239 -23.94 3.91 0.49
C ASN A 239 -24.88 3.46 1.60
N THR A 240 -25.09 2.17 1.76
CA THR A 240 -25.98 1.54 2.75
C THR A 240 -25.20 0.84 3.87
N GLN A 241 -23.86 0.95 3.89
CA GLN A 241 -23.01 0.39 4.93
C GLN A 241 -22.92 1.35 6.12
N ASP A 242 -22.56 0.81 7.27
CA ASP A 242 -22.27 1.60 8.48
C ASP A 242 -20.95 2.37 8.40
N THR A 243 -20.17 2.13 7.34
CA THR A 243 -18.91 2.79 7.05
C THR A 243 -19.01 3.60 5.76
N LEU A 244 -18.49 4.82 5.77
CA LEU A 244 -18.41 5.70 4.60
C LEU A 244 -16.96 6.11 4.38
N LEU A 245 -16.39 5.71 3.24
CA LEU A 245 -15.10 6.20 2.78
C LEU A 245 -15.26 7.65 2.29
N LEU A 246 -14.43 8.55 2.84
CA LEU A 246 -14.44 9.96 2.46
C LEU A 246 -13.66 10.18 1.16
N PRO A 247 -14.08 11.16 0.32
CA PRO A 247 -13.33 11.53 -0.88
C PRO A 247 -11.93 12.05 -0.52
N ASP A 248 -10.96 11.74 -1.37
CA ASP A 248 -9.55 12.12 -1.18
C ASP A 248 -9.29 13.63 -1.22
N LYS A 249 -10.22 14.42 -1.73
CA LYS A 249 -10.06 15.89 -1.96
C LYS A 249 -11.27 16.67 -1.45
N LEU A 250 -11.29 16.94 -0.16
CA LEU A 250 -12.20 17.92 0.41
C LEU A 250 -11.48 19.28 0.53
N THR A 251 -12.03 20.34 -0.01
CA THR A 251 -11.43 21.69 0.01
C THR A 251 -12.04 22.61 1.06
N THR A 252 -13.18 22.20 1.62
CA THR A 252 -13.95 22.99 2.60
C THR A 252 -14.41 22.08 3.75
N GLU A 253 -14.84 22.68 4.85
CA GLU A 253 -15.49 21.96 5.94
C GLU A 253 -16.75 21.25 5.40
N MET A 254 -16.91 19.99 5.71
CA MET A 254 -18.03 19.17 5.28
C MET A 254 -18.67 18.47 6.46
N TYR A 255 -19.98 18.33 6.39
CA TYR A 255 -20.79 17.63 7.37
C TYR A 255 -21.35 16.35 6.73
N TYR A 256 -21.43 15.27 7.49
CA TYR A 256 -21.93 13.98 7.03
C TYR A 256 -22.95 13.42 8.01
N ARG A 257 -24.00 12.78 7.48
CA ARG A 257 -24.97 12.02 8.24
C ARG A 257 -25.49 10.83 7.44
N ALA A 258 -25.96 9.80 8.10
CA ALA A 258 -26.69 8.71 7.47
C ALA A 258 -28.20 8.95 7.56
N VAL A 259 -28.93 8.58 6.53
CA VAL A 259 -30.40 8.53 6.51
C VAL A 259 -30.80 7.11 6.92
N LEU A 260 -31.60 7.04 7.98
CA LEU A 260 -32.02 5.78 8.58
C LEU A 260 -33.52 5.54 8.30
N SER A 261 -33.89 4.29 8.10
CA SER A 261 -35.28 3.86 7.91
C SER A 261 -35.57 2.61 8.73
N ASN A 262 -36.80 2.54 9.26
CA ASN A 262 -37.38 1.33 9.82
C ASN A 262 -38.84 1.27 9.39
N GLY A 263 -39.10 0.69 8.22
CA GLY A 263 -40.44 0.68 7.61
C GLY A 263 -40.94 2.09 7.35
N SER A 264 -42.04 2.49 8.00
CA SER A 264 -42.62 3.85 7.90
C SER A 264 -41.87 4.92 8.71
N CYS A 265 -40.90 4.53 9.55
CA CYS A 265 -40.04 5.47 10.27
C CYS A 265 -38.87 5.90 9.45
N SER A 266 -38.53 7.19 9.46
CA SER A 266 -37.30 7.73 8.92
C SER A 266 -36.63 8.64 9.93
N GLY A 267 -35.31 8.75 9.85
CA GLY A 267 -34.54 9.62 10.73
C GLY A 267 -33.13 9.83 10.20
N PHE A 268 -32.33 10.52 10.97
CA PHE A 268 -30.94 10.81 10.63
C PHE A 268 -30.02 10.35 11.76
N SER A 269 -28.79 9.99 11.42
CA SER A 269 -27.73 9.81 12.41
C SER A 269 -27.32 11.14 13.05
N ALA A 270 -26.49 11.08 14.08
CA ALA A 270 -25.70 12.24 14.49
C ALA A 270 -24.87 12.77 13.32
N VAL A 271 -24.54 14.05 13.34
CA VAL A 271 -23.75 14.73 12.31
C VAL A 271 -22.28 14.62 12.67
N ALA A 272 -21.45 14.17 11.73
CA ALA A 272 -20.00 14.28 11.82
C ALA A 272 -19.54 15.53 11.06
N SER A 273 -18.68 16.35 11.67
CA SER A 273 -18.00 17.45 10.99
C SER A 273 -16.57 17.07 10.64
N ILE A 274 -16.16 17.36 9.42
CA ILE A 274 -14.79 17.19 8.94
C ILE A 274 -14.22 18.56 8.65
N LYS A 275 -13.23 18.99 9.45
CA LYS A 275 -12.60 20.31 9.33
C LYS A 275 -11.23 20.20 8.72
N SER A 276 -10.90 21.08 7.78
CA SER A 276 -9.52 21.28 7.34
C SER A 276 -8.72 21.87 8.52
N LEU A 277 -7.72 21.11 8.97
CA LEU A 277 -6.81 21.63 9.98
C LEU A 277 -5.67 22.38 9.29
N SER A 278 -5.31 23.54 9.80
CA SER A 278 -4.17 24.33 9.31
C SER A 278 -3.34 24.85 10.48
N THR A 279 -2.04 25.02 10.23
CA THR A 279 -1.12 25.73 11.15
C THR A 279 -0.22 26.64 10.35
N THR A 280 -0.01 27.85 10.87
CA THR A 280 0.82 28.88 10.23
C THR A 280 2.03 29.18 11.10
N TYR A 281 3.20 29.17 10.49
CA TYR A 281 4.43 29.68 11.13
C TYR A 281 4.61 31.17 10.79
N ASN A 282 4.63 32.01 11.82
CA ASN A 282 4.68 33.48 11.70
C ASN A 282 6.01 34.09 12.19
N GLY A 283 7.04 33.26 12.44
CA GLY A 283 8.33 33.67 12.95
C GLY A 283 8.48 33.57 14.47
N SER A 284 7.39 33.58 15.23
CA SER A 284 7.40 33.43 16.70
C SER A 284 6.86 32.07 17.16
N GLY A 285 6.13 31.36 16.29
CA GLY A 285 5.56 30.05 16.62
C GLY A 285 4.52 29.59 15.64
N TRP A 286 3.84 28.49 15.98
CA TRP A 286 2.80 27.84 15.20
C TRP A 286 1.41 28.23 15.72
N SER A 287 0.54 28.68 14.84
CA SER A 287 -0.80 29.15 15.20
C SER A 287 -1.73 28.07 15.77
N ASN A 288 -1.50 26.81 15.39
CA ASN A 288 -2.33 25.66 15.80
C ASN A 288 -1.47 24.43 16.08
N GLY A 289 -0.44 24.60 16.93
CA GLY A 289 0.52 23.57 17.27
C GLY A 289 1.43 23.15 16.12
N LEU A 290 2.32 22.20 16.38
CA LEU A 290 3.29 21.72 15.40
C LEU A 290 2.62 21.12 14.16
N PRO A 291 3.29 21.17 12.99
CA PRO A 291 2.90 20.43 11.80
C PRO A 291 2.74 18.93 12.04
N ASP A 292 1.78 18.34 11.37
CA ASP A 292 1.58 16.89 11.31
C ASP A 292 0.87 16.50 9.99
N THR A 293 0.66 15.22 9.75
CA THR A 293 0.05 14.68 8.52
C THR A 293 -1.38 15.14 8.27
N THR A 294 -2.02 15.79 9.24
CA THR A 294 -3.42 16.24 9.18
C THR A 294 -3.56 17.71 8.84
N LYS A 295 -2.50 18.49 8.98
CA LYS A 295 -2.56 19.95 8.87
C LYS A 295 -2.01 20.47 7.55
N LYS A 296 -2.72 21.44 6.94
CA LYS A 296 -2.11 22.33 5.95
C LYS A 296 -1.13 23.24 6.68
N VAL A 297 0.10 23.27 6.24
CA VAL A 297 1.17 24.11 6.80
C VAL A 297 1.38 25.33 5.94
N THR A 298 1.27 26.51 6.52
CA THR A 298 1.57 27.78 5.84
C THR A 298 2.78 28.43 6.49
N PHE A 299 3.80 28.73 5.69
CA PHE A 299 4.95 29.51 6.13
C PHE A 299 4.78 30.97 5.65
N THR A 300 4.74 31.91 6.57
CA THR A 300 4.71 33.35 6.30
C THR A 300 6.00 34.06 6.74
N ASN A 301 6.95 33.31 7.32
CA ASN A 301 8.25 33.80 7.76
C ASN A 301 9.32 32.72 7.56
N ASN A 302 10.60 33.11 7.57
CA ASN A 302 11.72 32.21 7.39
C ASN A 302 11.74 31.08 8.41
N PHE A 303 12.01 29.87 7.95
CA PHE A 303 12.04 28.67 8.80
C PHE A 303 13.13 27.69 8.35
N THR A 304 13.95 27.28 9.30
CA THR A 304 14.92 26.20 9.10
C THR A 304 14.50 25.01 9.97
N LEU A 305 14.36 23.84 9.37
CA LEU A 305 13.94 22.63 10.08
C LEU A 305 14.99 22.26 11.14
N SER A 306 14.59 22.21 12.40
CA SER A 306 15.41 21.68 13.51
C SER A 306 15.26 20.16 13.69
N SER A 307 14.13 19.61 13.29
CA SER A 307 13.79 18.18 13.29
C SER A 307 13.05 17.82 12.00
N ASP A 308 12.84 16.55 11.77
CA ASP A 308 11.96 16.08 10.70
C ASP A 308 10.54 16.58 10.93
N ILE A 309 9.87 16.99 9.84
CA ILE A 309 8.52 17.54 9.86
C ILE A 309 7.65 16.76 8.89
N THR A 310 6.39 16.61 9.25
CA THR A 310 5.34 16.08 8.37
C THR A 310 4.24 17.12 8.18
N ALA A 311 3.62 17.14 7.01
CA ALA A 311 2.51 18.03 6.69
C ALA A 311 1.48 17.33 5.79
N CYS A 312 0.23 17.77 5.85
CA CYS A 312 -0.79 17.39 4.87
C CYS A 312 -0.47 18.02 3.50
N SER A 313 -0.31 19.33 3.48
CA SER A 313 0.12 20.14 2.33
C SER A 313 0.90 21.35 2.84
N VAL A 314 1.65 21.98 1.94
CA VAL A 314 2.51 23.11 2.31
C VAL A 314 2.28 24.28 1.38
N GLU A 315 2.17 25.46 1.97
CA GLU A 315 2.12 26.74 1.26
C GLU A 315 3.18 27.68 1.82
N ILE A 316 3.97 28.31 0.93
CA ILE A 316 5.00 29.29 1.28
C ILE A 316 4.60 30.67 0.72
N GLN A 317 4.49 31.65 1.59
CA GLN A 317 4.01 33.00 1.31
C GLN A 317 4.98 34.05 1.88
N ASN A 318 4.69 35.32 1.56
CA ASN A 318 5.37 36.50 2.14
C ASN A 318 6.91 36.48 1.99
N ASN A 319 7.41 35.92 0.88
CA ASN A 319 8.85 35.75 0.63
C ASN A 319 9.59 34.96 1.71
N ALA A 320 8.90 34.06 2.42
CA ALA A 320 9.50 33.21 3.43
C ALA A 320 10.56 32.29 2.80
N GLN A 321 11.66 32.11 3.51
CA GLN A 321 12.77 31.24 3.10
C GLN A 321 12.74 29.98 3.98
N ILE A 322 12.46 28.83 3.36
CA ILE A 322 12.40 27.54 4.04
C ILE A 322 13.65 26.73 3.72
N VAL A 323 14.30 26.21 4.74
CA VAL A 323 15.49 25.37 4.57
C VAL A 323 15.27 24.01 5.20
N ILE A 324 15.51 22.95 4.43
CA ILE A 324 15.61 21.57 4.90
C ILE A 324 17.12 21.27 5.01
N PRO A 325 17.70 21.30 6.21
CA PRO A 325 19.14 21.10 6.39
C PRO A 325 19.57 19.66 6.12
N THR A 326 20.86 19.47 5.88
CA THR A 326 21.50 18.15 5.79
C THR A 326 21.05 17.21 6.91
N GLY A 327 20.62 16.01 6.53
CA GLY A 327 20.14 14.96 7.45
C GLY A 327 18.75 15.18 7.99
N LYS A 328 17.99 16.17 7.48
CA LYS A 328 16.59 16.41 7.83
C LYS A 328 15.66 16.05 6.68
N ASN A 329 14.42 15.72 7.05
CA ASN A 329 13.40 15.27 6.13
C ASN A 329 12.13 16.11 6.30
N PHE A 330 11.55 16.50 5.19
CA PHE A 330 10.23 17.10 5.16
C PHE A 330 9.31 16.19 4.36
N THR A 331 8.34 15.56 5.02
CA THR A 331 7.35 14.68 4.40
C THR A 331 6.03 15.43 4.22
N ILE A 332 5.51 15.46 2.98
CA ILE A 332 4.27 16.13 2.62
C ILE A 332 3.33 15.10 2.00
N ASN A 333 2.13 14.97 2.55
CA ASN A 333 1.14 14.04 1.97
C ASN A 333 0.65 14.51 0.59
N GLY A 334 0.47 15.81 0.41
CA GLY A 334 -0.07 16.42 -0.80
C GLY A 334 0.86 17.40 -1.52
N GLU A 335 0.29 18.54 -1.95
CA GLU A 335 0.97 19.55 -2.73
C GLU A 335 1.92 20.42 -1.93
N LEU A 336 2.91 20.95 -2.64
CA LEU A 336 3.76 22.05 -2.24
C LEU A 336 3.50 23.24 -3.15
N GLU A 337 3.09 24.35 -2.57
CA GLU A 337 2.79 25.60 -3.29
C GLU A 337 3.66 26.75 -2.77
N LEU A 338 4.46 27.31 -3.65
CA LEU A 338 5.23 28.52 -3.41
C LEU A 338 4.55 29.68 -4.13
N THR A 339 3.69 30.41 -3.43
CA THR A 339 3.03 31.61 -3.96
C THR A 339 3.98 32.81 -3.97
N SER A 340 4.82 32.91 -2.94
CA SER A 340 5.97 33.80 -2.91
C SER A 340 6.96 33.30 -1.84
N GLY A 341 8.24 33.26 -2.16
CA GLY A 341 9.27 32.75 -1.25
C GLY A 341 10.14 31.67 -1.88
N THR A 342 10.92 30.99 -1.06
CA THR A 342 11.89 29.98 -1.52
C THR A 342 11.89 28.76 -0.60
N MET A 343 12.21 27.59 -1.18
CA MET A 343 12.55 26.39 -0.42
C MET A 343 13.91 25.87 -0.90
N THR A 344 14.80 25.61 0.04
CA THR A 344 16.09 24.97 -0.22
C THR A 344 16.14 23.60 0.45
N VAL A 345 16.40 22.57 -0.35
CA VAL A 345 16.72 21.22 0.11
C VAL A 345 18.22 21.06 0.05
N GLU A 346 18.88 21.04 1.21
CA GLU A 346 20.35 20.91 1.29
C GLU A 346 20.80 19.50 0.90
N SER A 347 22.10 19.34 0.60
CA SER A 347 22.65 18.01 0.31
C SER A 347 22.36 17.03 1.45
N ASP A 348 21.96 15.82 1.11
CA ASP A 348 21.58 14.76 2.05
C ASP A 348 20.36 15.08 2.94
N ALA A 349 19.54 16.01 2.49
CA ALA A 349 18.18 16.25 2.97
C ALA A 349 17.17 15.64 1.99
N ASN A 350 15.93 15.42 2.47
CA ASN A 350 14.87 14.87 1.64
C ASN A 350 13.59 15.71 1.76
N LEU A 351 13.02 16.06 0.62
CA LEU A 351 11.64 16.48 0.49
C LEU A 351 10.86 15.26 -0.05
N VAL A 352 10.10 14.60 0.79
CA VAL A 352 9.31 13.39 0.45
C VAL A 352 7.87 13.76 0.25
N GLN A 353 7.26 13.39 -0.87
CA GLN A 353 5.82 13.51 -1.09
C GLN A 353 5.18 12.14 -1.23
N ILE A 354 3.94 11.99 -0.74
CA ILE A 354 3.25 10.70 -0.66
C ILE A 354 2.24 10.53 -1.79
N ASN A 355 1.39 11.54 -2.03
CA ASN A 355 0.33 11.45 -3.03
C ASN A 355 0.87 11.69 -4.45
N ASN A 356 0.65 10.70 -5.34
CA ASN A 356 1.07 10.80 -6.74
C ASN A 356 0.31 11.87 -7.53
N ASP A 357 -0.89 12.22 -7.15
CA ASP A 357 -1.74 13.19 -7.88
C ASP A 357 -1.51 14.65 -7.45
N ALA A 358 -0.71 14.85 -6.39
CA ALA A 358 -0.43 16.19 -5.88
C ALA A 358 0.36 17.02 -6.89
N GLN A 359 -0.10 18.24 -7.13
CA GLN A 359 0.53 19.18 -8.07
C GLN A 359 1.37 20.21 -7.30
N ASN A 360 2.62 20.36 -7.70
CA ASN A 360 3.52 21.37 -7.12
C ASN A 360 3.52 22.67 -7.93
N ILE A 361 3.61 23.80 -7.23
CA ILE A 361 3.68 25.13 -7.83
C ILE A 361 4.88 25.87 -7.24
N GLY A 362 5.64 26.55 -8.11
CA GLY A 362 6.79 27.33 -7.74
C GLY A 362 8.11 26.54 -7.73
N ASN A 363 9.20 27.27 -7.86
CA ASN A 363 10.54 26.69 -7.96
C ASN A 363 11.16 26.52 -6.58
N ILE A 364 11.78 25.36 -6.38
CA ILE A 364 12.66 25.10 -5.22
C ILE A 364 14.12 25.02 -5.68
N THR A 365 15.01 25.07 -4.70
CA THR A 365 16.44 24.83 -4.89
C THR A 365 16.81 23.50 -4.22
N VAL A 366 17.39 22.58 -4.97
CA VAL A 366 17.85 21.28 -4.46
C VAL A 366 19.37 21.22 -4.64
N LYS A 367 20.09 21.04 -3.55
CA LYS A 367 21.56 20.99 -3.56
C LYS A 367 22.05 19.56 -3.46
N ARG A 368 23.20 19.31 -4.11
CA ARG A 368 23.92 18.06 -4.01
C ARG A 368 25.41 18.30 -3.91
N LYS A 369 26.06 17.84 -2.84
CA LYS A 369 27.51 17.81 -2.72
C LYS A 369 28.08 16.61 -3.43
N ALA A 370 29.08 16.83 -4.25
CA ALA A 370 29.82 15.76 -4.91
C ALA A 370 31.34 16.04 -4.79
N LYS A 371 32.10 14.98 -4.57
CA LYS A 371 33.56 15.02 -4.62
C LYS A 371 34.02 14.78 -6.04
N MET A 372 34.83 15.68 -6.58
CA MET A 372 35.34 15.53 -7.95
C MET A 372 36.56 16.40 -8.17
N LYS A 373 37.28 16.05 -9.23
CA LYS A 373 38.38 16.82 -9.79
C LYS A 373 38.13 17.12 -11.27
N ARG A 374 38.91 18.00 -11.86
CA ARG A 374 38.86 18.26 -13.30
C ARG A 374 39.01 16.94 -14.08
N LEU A 375 38.20 16.72 -15.07
CA LEU A 375 38.08 15.54 -15.95
C LEU A 375 37.19 14.40 -15.42
N ASP A 376 36.80 14.41 -14.17
CA ASP A 376 35.83 13.44 -13.64
C ASP A 376 34.48 13.59 -14.35
N TYR A 377 33.84 12.47 -14.59
CA TYR A 377 32.44 12.39 -15.05
C TYR A 377 31.51 11.95 -13.93
N THR A 378 30.32 12.48 -13.95
CA THR A 378 29.27 12.07 -13.01
C THR A 378 27.98 11.88 -13.78
N TYR A 379 27.21 10.85 -13.41
CA TYR A 379 25.88 10.63 -13.94
C TYR A 379 24.86 11.40 -13.11
N TRP A 380 24.22 12.36 -13.75
CA TRP A 380 23.27 13.27 -13.14
C TRP A 380 21.86 13.08 -13.67
N SER A 381 20.86 13.31 -12.82
CA SER A 381 19.45 13.42 -13.18
C SER A 381 18.81 14.54 -12.37
N SER A 382 17.91 15.32 -12.98
CA SER A 382 17.28 16.43 -12.27
C SER A 382 16.12 15.97 -11.40
N SER A 383 16.11 16.44 -10.15
CA SER A 383 15.01 16.26 -9.19
C SER A 383 13.87 17.28 -9.35
N VAL A 384 14.05 18.22 -10.27
CA VAL A 384 13.09 19.28 -10.57
C VAL A 384 12.87 19.41 -12.08
N SER A 385 11.69 19.84 -12.49
CA SER A 385 11.40 20.19 -13.88
C SER A 385 11.87 21.63 -14.19
N GLY A 386 12.21 21.87 -15.44
CA GLY A 386 12.62 23.20 -15.91
C GLY A 386 14.10 23.55 -15.70
N GLN A 387 14.91 22.69 -15.06
CA GLN A 387 16.35 22.92 -14.94
C GLN A 387 17.04 22.84 -16.31
N ASN A 388 17.60 23.96 -16.76
CA ASN A 388 18.40 23.96 -17.98
C ASN A 388 19.69 23.15 -17.78
N LEU A 389 19.96 22.24 -18.74
CA LEU A 389 21.10 21.31 -18.66
C LEU A 389 22.45 22.03 -18.68
N LYS A 390 22.63 23.04 -19.55
CA LYS A 390 23.88 23.80 -19.63
C LYS A 390 24.10 24.68 -18.39
N ASN A 391 23.05 25.34 -17.89
CA ASN A 391 23.14 26.21 -16.73
C ASN A 391 23.46 25.42 -15.44
N PHE A 392 23.07 24.13 -15.35
CA PHE A 392 23.47 23.25 -14.25
C PHE A 392 24.98 23.13 -14.10
N SER A 393 25.73 23.13 -15.23
CA SER A 393 27.20 23.13 -15.24
C SER A 393 27.73 24.10 -16.29
N SER A 394 27.56 25.41 -16.05
CA SER A 394 27.85 26.46 -17.02
C SER A 394 29.34 26.51 -17.48
N SER A 395 30.29 26.16 -16.61
CA SER A 395 31.72 26.11 -16.87
C SER A 395 32.22 24.80 -17.49
N THR A 396 31.38 23.80 -17.65
CA THR A 396 31.70 22.61 -18.43
C THR A 396 31.64 22.91 -19.92
N LEU A 397 32.59 22.40 -20.70
CA LEU A 397 32.60 22.55 -22.17
C LEU A 397 31.33 21.92 -22.77
N ASP A 398 30.76 22.56 -23.80
CA ASP A 398 29.56 22.09 -24.49
C ASP A 398 29.71 20.66 -25.01
N SER A 399 30.92 20.30 -25.48
CA SER A 399 31.26 18.92 -25.95
C SER A 399 31.44 17.88 -24.82
N ARG A 400 31.09 18.18 -23.60
CA ARG A 400 31.28 17.29 -22.44
C ARG A 400 29.95 17.00 -21.66
N PHE A 401 28.83 17.16 -22.35
CA PHE A 401 27.49 16.71 -21.93
C PHE A 401 27.05 15.58 -22.83
N TYR A 402 26.71 14.43 -22.25
CA TYR A 402 26.39 13.22 -23.01
C TYR A 402 25.08 12.60 -22.55
N VAL A 403 24.41 11.96 -23.52
CA VAL A 403 23.34 10.97 -23.29
C VAL A 403 23.83 9.60 -23.72
N TYR A 404 23.35 8.56 -23.06
CA TYR A 404 23.67 7.19 -23.45
C TYR A 404 22.74 6.72 -24.57
N ASN A 405 23.32 6.20 -25.64
CA ASN A 405 22.66 5.60 -26.78
C ASN A 405 22.73 4.08 -26.68
N GLU A 406 21.63 3.47 -26.31
CA GLU A 406 21.53 2.03 -26.10
C GLU A 406 21.82 1.23 -27.38
N SER A 407 21.32 1.69 -28.53
CA SER A 407 21.42 0.94 -29.80
C SER A 407 22.88 0.76 -30.29
N ASN A 408 23.74 1.72 -29.95
CA ASN A 408 25.15 1.71 -30.36
C ASN A 408 26.10 1.42 -29.18
N ASP A 409 25.56 1.25 -27.97
CA ASP A 409 26.34 1.12 -26.73
C ASP A 409 27.37 2.25 -26.56
N TYR A 410 26.93 3.51 -26.72
CA TYR A 410 27.78 4.67 -26.88
C TYR A 410 27.21 5.91 -26.24
N PHE A 411 28.06 6.89 -25.92
CA PHE A 411 27.63 8.19 -25.38
C PHE A 411 27.61 9.27 -26.48
N ASP A 412 26.41 9.69 -26.88
CA ASP A 412 26.22 10.77 -27.83
C ASP A 412 26.33 12.15 -27.15
N GLY A 413 26.97 13.10 -27.85
CA GLY A 413 27.05 14.49 -27.38
C GLY A 413 25.68 15.20 -27.43
N VAL A 414 25.37 16.00 -26.41
CA VAL A 414 24.10 16.75 -26.34
C VAL A 414 24.17 18.08 -27.13
N PHE A 415 25.22 18.91 -26.91
CA PHE A 415 25.30 20.26 -27.50
C PHE A 415 26.26 20.40 -28.64
N ASN A 416 27.37 19.71 -28.57
CA ASN A 416 28.38 19.74 -29.57
C ASN A 416 29.03 18.39 -29.68
N TYR A 417 29.01 17.83 -30.86
CA TYR A 417 29.70 16.59 -31.21
C TYR A 417 31.00 16.93 -31.90
N SER A 418 32.11 16.70 -31.25
CA SER A 418 33.42 16.76 -31.92
C SER A 418 33.74 15.33 -32.35
N SER A 419 33.61 15.06 -33.65
CA SER A 419 34.14 13.83 -34.23
C SER A 419 35.65 13.79 -33.98
N TYR A 420 36.14 12.75 -33.32
CA TYR A 420 37.55 12.49 -33.24
C TYR A 420 38.04 12.14 -34.65
N PRO A 421 39.12 12.72 -35.16
CA PRO A 421 39.62 12.33 -36.47
C PRO A 421 39.89 10.84 -36.53
N GLY A 422 39.17 10.12 -37.42
CA GLY A 422 39.28 8.67 -37.60
C GLY A 422 38.14 7.82 -37.04
N PHE A 423 37.18 8.39 -36.33
CA PHE A 423 35.95 7.71 -35.88
C PHE A 423 34.70 8.24 -36.62
N THR A 424 34.05 7.39 -37.37
CA THR A 424 32.90 7.73 -38.23
C THR A 424 31.55 7.35 -37.61
N VAL A 425 31.44 7.19 -36.30
CA VAL A 425 30.11 6.97 -35.68
C VAL A 425 29.36 8.29 -35.66
N ALA A 426 28.33 8.41 -36.48
CA ALA A 426 27.45 9.59 -36.47
C ALA A 426 26.76 9.66 -35.10
N ASN A 427 26.70 10.86 -34.52
CA ASN A 427 25.92 11.16 -33.30
C ASN A 427 24.46 10.91 -33.64
N ALA A 428 23.85 9.89 -33.05
CA ALA A 428 22.46 9.55 -33.29
C ALA A 428 21.50 10.46 -32.51
N PHE A 429 21.97 11.05 -31.40
CA PHE A 429 21.20 12.01 -30.63
C PHE A 429 21.25 13.39 -31.30
N PRO A 430 20.10 14.03 -31.63
CA PRO A 430 20.09 15.34 -32.24
C PRO A 430 20.72 16.38 -31.33
N LEU A 431 21.61 17.20 -31.88
CA LEU A 431 22.23 18.32 -31.13
C LEU A 431 21.17 19.30 -30.63
N GLN A 432 21.22 19.60 -29.35
CA GLN A 432 20.25 20.44 -28.67
C GLN A 432 20.72 21.89 -28.54
N ASN A 433 19.76 22.82 -28.45
CA ASN A 433 20.08 24.23 -28.16
C ASN A 433 20.36 24.39 -26.65
N LYS A 434 21.58 24.75 -26.30
CA LYS A 434 22.04 24.89 -24.92
C LYS A 434 21.28 25.90 -24.08
N THR A 435 20.65 26.90 -24.71
CA THR A 435 19.90 27.96 -23.98
C THR A 435 18.48 27.51 -23.59
N THR A 436 17.92 26.51 -24.28
CA THR A 436 16.52 26.07 -24.08
C THR A 436 16.40 24.62 -23.64
N TYR A 437 17.43 23.80 -23.84
CA TYR A 437 17.33 22.39 -23.51
C TYR A 437 17.49 22.14 -22.01
N ASN A 438 16.45 21.58 -21.44
CA ASN A 438 16.39 21.22 -20.04
C ASN A 438 16.70 19.75 -19.83
N PHE A 439 17.01 19.37 -18.59
CA PHE A 439 16.99 17.96 -18.21
C PHE A 439 15.61 17.35 -18.53
N GLU A 440 15.59 16.22 -19.23
CA GLU A 440 14.39 15.38 -19.32
C GLU A 440 14.22 14.63 -18.01
N THR A 441 13.00 14.62 -17.48
CA THR A 441 12.70 14.00 -16.19
C THR A 441 13.04 12.50 -16.18
N ALA A 442 13.70 12.03 -15.12
CA ALA A 442 14.17 10.65 -14.92
C ALA A 442 15.26 10.17 -15.89
N LYS A 443 15.65 10.97 -16.89
CA LYS A 443 16.76 10.64 -17.79
C LYS A 443 18.10 10.97 -17.14
N GLY A 444 19.09 10.10 -17.32
CA GLY A 444 20.44 10.32 -16.86
C GLY A 444 21.32 10.99 -17.92
N TYR A 445 22.25 11.79 -17.46
CA TYR A 445 23.23 12.50 -18.29
C TYR A 445 24.64 12.31 -17.72
N ALA A 446 25.61 11.97 -18.57
CA ALA A 446 27.02 11.98 -18.18
C ALA A 446 27.60 13.39 -18.42
N ILE A 447 27.98 14.06 -17.35
CA ILE A 447 28.47 15.43 -17.40
C ILE A 447 29.88 15.45 -16.79
N ARG A 448 30.84 16.02 -17.52
CA ARG A 448 32.20 16.21 -17.03
C ARG A 448 32.27 17.39 -16.06
N ALA A 449 33.14 17.26 -15.05
CA ALA A 449 33.46 18.36 -14.16
C ALA A 449 33.92 19.61 -14.94
N PRO A 450 33.58 20.82 -14.46
CA PRO A 450 34.00 22.07 -15.07
C PRO A 450 35.49 22.17 -15.32
N ASN A 451 35.88 22.82 -16.41
CA ASN A 451 37.29 22.93 -16.78
C ASN A 451 38.13 23.78 -15.81
N ASN A 452 37.48 24.67 -15.05
CA ASN A 452 38.12 25.50 -14.03
C ASN A 452 38.29 24.79 -12.67
N TYR A 453 37.88 23.50 -12.55
CA TYR A 453 38.13 22.74 -11.34
C TYR A 453 39.59 22.33 -11.18
N SER A 454 39.99 22.11 -9.91
CA SER A 454 41.32 21.59 -9.56
C SER A 454 41.52 20.18 -10.11
N THR A 455 42.79 19.85 -10.36
CA THR A 455 43.24 18.48 -10.65
C THR A 455 43.27 17.61 -9.37
N SER A 456 43.23 18.25 -8.19
CA SER A 456 43.03 17.57 -6.91
C SER A 456 41.53 17.46 -6.59
N GLU A 457 41.15 16.44 -5.86
CA GLU A 457 39.76 16.21 -5.43
C GLU A 457 39.26 17.39 -4.56
N GLN A 458 38.07 17.87 -4.83
CA GLN A 458 37.37 18.92 -4.08
C GLN A 458 35.91 18.57 -3.91
N THR A 459 35.28 19.03 -2.81
CA THR A 459 33.85 18.93 -2.61
C THR A 459 33.16 20.15 -3.18
N VAL A 460 32.19 19.94 -4.05
CA VAL A 460 31.47 21.00 -4.75
C VAL A 460 29.98 20.87 -4.56
N ASP A 461 29.30 22.00 -4.37
CA ASP A 461 27.82 22.06 -4.32
C ASP A 461 27.27 22.20 -5.74
N TRP A 462 26.47 21.24 -6.14
CA TRP A 462 25.68 21.27 -7.37
C TRP A 462 24.24 21.66 -7.02
N THR A 463 23.60 22.41 -7.90
CA THR A 463 22.30 23.02 -7.63
C THR A 463 21.33 22.74 -8.77
N PHE A 464 20.17 22.22 -8.45
CA PHE A 464 19.02 22.13 -9.33
C PHE A 464 17.97 23.15 -8.89
N THR A 465 17.41 23.90 -9.84
CA THR A 465 16.37 24.91 -9.58
C THR A 465 15.21 24.71 -10.54
N GLY A 466 14.01 24.55 -10.00
CA GLY A 466 12.79 24.31 -10.77
C GLY A 466 11.64 23.80 -9.90
N VAL A 467 10.54 23.42 -10.54
CA VAL A 467 9.39 22.83 -9.84
C VAL A 467 9.75 21.40 -9.41
N PRO A 468 9.60 21.05 -8.13
CA PRO A 468 9.94 19.71 -7.65
C PRO A 468 9.07 18.64 -8.35
N ASN A 469 9.72 17.62 -8.87
CA ASN A 469 9.04 16.52 -9.52
C ASN A 469 8.25 15.67 -8.48
N ASN A 470 7.05 15.27 -8.85
CA ASN A 470 6.15 14.49 -8.02
C ASN A 470 5.30 13.54 -8.86
N GLY A 471 4.77 12.49 -8.25
CA GLY A 471 3.78 11.62 -8.86
C GLY A 471 4.37 10.49 -9.70
N ILE A 472 3.52 9.97 -10.59
CA ILE A 472 3.91 8.90 -11.51
C ILE A 472 4.66 9.53 -12.69
N ILE A 473 5.91 9.14 -12.85
CA ILE A 473 6.80 9.57 -13.92
C ILE A 473 7.13 8.38 -14.80
N THR A 474 6.88 8.50 -16.08
CA THR A 474 7.11 7.43 -17.07
C THR A 474 8.33 7.79 -17.91
N LEU A 475 9.28 6.88 -18.07
CA LEU A 475 10.46 7.04 -18.91
C LEU A 475 10.54 5.89 -19.92
N PRO A 476 10.63 6.19 -21.22
CA PRO A 476 10.89 5.16 -22.23
C PRO A 476 12.30 4.60 -22.11
N VAL A 477 12.43 3.29 -22.15
CA VAL A 477 13.68 2.52 -22.19
C VAL A 477 13.64 1.54 -23.32
N GLN A 478 14.81 1.22 -23.87
CA GLN A 478 14.91 0.38 -25.08
C GLN A 478 15.94 -0.72 -24.93
N ARG A 479 15.77 -1.79 -25.73
CA ARG A 479 16.78 -2.81 -25.98
C ARG A 479 16.79 -3.17 -27.45
N ASN A 480 17.66 -2.48 -28.20
CA ASN A 480 17.98 -2.77 -29.60
C ASN A 480 19.42 -3.32 -29.70
N GLY A 481 20.23 -3.02 -28.70
CA GLY A 481 21.55 -3.54 -28.47
C GLY A 481 21.64 -4.38 -27.18
N ASN A 482 22.47 -3.98 -26.26
CA ASN A 482 22.74 -4.69 -25.01
C ASN A 482 21.66 -4.49 -23.93
N GLY A 483 20.78 -3.51 -24.09
CA GLY A 483 19.68 -3.19 -23.21
C GLY A 483 20.05 -2.22 -22.08
N PHE A 484 21.27 -1.68 -22.03
CA PHE A 484 21.65 -0.69 -21.04
C PHE A 484 20.97 0.65 -21.28
N ASN A 485 20.46 1.29 -20.24
CA ASN A 485 19.83 2.60 -20.31
C ASN A 485 20.31 3.46 -19.12
N LEU A 486 20.75 4.68 -19.39
CA LEU A 486 21.16 5.62 -18.38
C LEU A 486 19.93 6.44 -17.94
N ILE A 487 19.50 6.20 -16.72
CA ILE A 487 18.36 6.84 -16.08
C ILE A 487 18.78 7.52 -14.78
N GLY A 488 17.86 8.10 -14.02
CA GLY A 488 18.23 8.64 -12.71
C GLY A 488 17.04 8.96 -11.83
N ASN A 489 17.33 9.24 -10.57
CA ASN A 489 16.33 9.60 -9.57
C ASN A 489 15.69 10.96 -9.92
N PRO A 490 14.38 10.97 -10.23
CA PRO A 490 13.69 12.21 -10.62
C PRO A 490 13.20 13.05 -9.44
N PHE A 491 13.31 12.58 -8.19
CA PHE A 491 12.68 13.21 -7.04
C PHE A 491 13.66 13.99 -6.16
N PRO A 492 13.20 15.05 -5.46
CA PRO A 492 13.99 15.77 -4.45
C PRO A 492 14.06 15.01 -3.12
N SER A 493 14.07 13.69 -3.18
CA SER A 493 14.27 12.75 -2.09
C SER A 493 15.04 11.54 -2.60
N ASN A 494 15.63 10.77 -1.70
CA ASN A 494 16.14 9.46 -2.05
C ASN A 494 15.01 8.53 -2.47
N ILE A 495 15.31 7.51 -3.28
CA ILE A 495 14.40 6.42 -3.63
C ILE A 495 15.03 5.07 -3.31
N SER A 496 14.21 4.07 -2.97
CA SER A 496 14.62 2.69 -2.77
C SER A 496 14.77 1.98 -4.12
N PHE A 497 15.94 1.39 -4.37
CA PHE A 497 16.17 0.55 -5.54
C PHE A 497 15.26 -0.69 -5.54
N SER A 498 15.05 -1.31 -4.38
CA SER A 498 14.18 -2.48 -4.24
C SER A 498 12.74 -2.16 -4.63
N GLN A 499 12.21 -1.01 -4.23
CA GLN A 499 10.87 -0.55 -4.61
C GLN A 499 10.79 -0.18 -6.10
N PHE A 500 11.82 0.51 -6.61
CA PHE A 500 11.93 0.83 -8.03
C PHE A 500 11.95 -0.44 -8.89
N TYR A 501 12.78 -1.42 -8.53
CA TYR A 501 12.82 -2.70 -9.23
C TYR A 501 11.49 -3.45 -9.13
N SER A 502 10.87 -3.52 -7.95
CA SER A 502 9.58 -4.20 -7.75
C SER A 502 8.51 -3.69 -8.72
N ALA A 503 8.43 -2.37 -8.91
CA ALA A 503 7.46 -1.74 -9.83
C ALA A 503 7.79 -1.96 -11.32
N ASN A 504 9.03 -2.31 -11.67
CA ASN A 504 9.52 -2.44 -13.04
C ASN A 504 10.07 -3.84 -13.36
N SER A 505 9.83 -4.84 -12.51
CA SER A 505 10.48 -6.15 -12.54
C SER A 505 10.23 -6.98 -13.82
N SER A 506 9.13 -6.70 -14.54
CA SER A 506 8.83 -7.31 -15.84
C SER A 506 9.63 -6.69 -17.00
N ILE A 507 10.26 -5.52 -16.79
CA ILE A 507 10.87 -4.71 -17.84
C ILE A 507 12.40 -4.73 -17.73
N ILE A 508 12.94 -4.65 -16.50
CA ILE A 508 14.38 -4.48 -16.26
C ILE A 508 14.98 -5.63 -15.49
N ASP A 509 16.28 -5.82 -15.64
CA ASP A 509 17.06 -6.69 -14.77
C ASP A 509 17.17 -6.07 -13.37
N PRO A 510 17.27 -6.90 -12.32
CA PRO A 510 17.33 -6.44 -10.93
C PRO A 510 18.71 -5.92 -10.52
N ILE A 511 19.37 -5.24 -11.42
CA ILE A 511 20.73 -4.76 -11.24
C ILE A 511 20.79 -3.28 -11.62
N ALA A 512 21.42 -2.46 -10.77
CA ALA A 512 21.78 -1.10 -11.06
C ALA A 512 23.31 -0.94 -11.04
N TYR A 513 23.81 -0.14 -11.97
CA TYR A 513 25.22 0.16 -12.11
C TYR A 513 25.47 1.65 -11.90
N PHE A 514 26.42 1.95 -11.00
CA PHE A 514 26.74 3.31 -10.58
C PHE A 514 28.18 3.65 -11.00
N TRP A 515 28.32 4.72 -11.76
CA TRP A 515 29.62 5.18 -12.21
C TRP A 515 30.44 5.79 -11.06
N THR A 516 31.73 5.47 -11.03
CA THR A 516 32.72 6.05 -10.12
C THR A 516 33.93 6.58 -10.87
N ASN A 517 34.70 7.47 -10.24
CA ASN A 517 35.98 7.95 -10.77
C ASN A 517 37.17 7.42 -9.94
N VAL A 518 37.04 6.24 -9.34
CA VAL A 518 38.06 5.69 -8.42
C VAL A 518 39.33 5.32 -9.14
N ASN A 519 39.24 4.86 -10.40
CA ASN A 519 40.37 4.49 -11.19
C ASN A 519 40.88 5.72 -11.96
N PRO A 520 42.12 6.22 -11.69
CA PRO A 520 42.59 7.50 -12.18
C PRO A 520 42.88 7.55 -13.69
N ASN A 521 42.88 6.42 -14.37
CA ASN A 521 43.19 6.32 -15.79
C ASN A 521 42.24 5.45 -16.60
N PRO A 522 40.93 5.69 -16.59
CA PRO A 522 40.22 5.25 -17.77
C PRO A 522 40.61 6.24 -18.89
N PRO A 523 41.10 5.82 -20.03
CA PRO A 523 41.06 6.66 -21.19
C PRO A 523 39.59 6.89 -21.51
N ILE A 524 38.99 7.97 -21.02
CA ILE A 524 37.72 8.44 -21.53
C ILE A 524 38.01 8.98 -22.92
N ILE A 525 38.27 8.07 -23.78
CA ILE A 525 38.23 8.32 -25.21
C ILE A 525 36.78 8.19 -25.55
N GLN A 526 36.17 9.24 -25.98
CA GLN A 526 34.90 9.27 -26.61
C GLN A 526 34.83 8.09 -27.59
N GLY A 527 33.96 7.09 -27.33
CA GLY A 527 33.85 5.90 -28.19
C GLY A 527 34.68 4.68 -27.79
N SER A 528 35.41 4.70 -26.70
CA SER A 528 35.97 3.44 -26.19
C SER A 528 35.02 2.79 -25.20
N SER A 529 34.98 1.46 -25.18
CA SER A 529 34.30 0.68 -24.18
C SER A 529 34.63 1.21 -22.77
N TYR A 530 33.61 1.57 -22.00
CA TYR A 530 33.79 1.88 -20.58
C TYR A 530 34.40 0.67 -19.91
N ASP A 531 35.50 0.88 -19.23
CA ASP A 531 36.07 -0.16 -18.39
C ASP A 531 35.09 -0.45 -17.27
N GLY A 532 34.56 -1.67 -17.21
CA GLY A 532 33.66 -2.16 -16.15
C GLY A 532 34.22 -1.97 -14.75
N ALA A 533 35.55 -1.78 -14.65
CA ALA A 533 36.29 -1.47 -13.43
C ALA A 533 35.78 -0.22 -12.69
N ASN A 534 35.08 0.72 -13.35
CA ASN A 534 34.58 1.95 -12.77
C ASN A 534 33.10 1.86 -12.30
N TYR A 535 32.45 0.70 -12.49
CA TYR A 535 31.08 0.53 -12.04
C TYR A 535 31.00 -0.20 -10.71
N ALA A 536 30.34 0.43 -9.76
CA ALA A 536 29.83 -0.28 -8.61
C ALA A 536 28.44 -0.84 -8.94
N ILE A 537 28.12 -1.99 -8.37
CA ILE A 537 26.97 -2.81 -8.76
C ILE A 537 26.06 -2.98 -7.55
N ARG A 538 24.76 -2.84 -7.75
CA ARG A 538 23.73 -3.11 -6.76
C ARG A 538 22.67 -4.07 -7.32
N ASN A 539 22.28 -5.07 -6.52
CA ASN A 539 21.07 -5.89 -6.73
C ASN A 539 20.29 -6.07 -5.42
N LEU A 540 19.33 -6.98 -5.36
CA LEU A 540 18.54 -7.20 -4.15
C LEU A 540 19.32 -7.85 -3.00
N THR A 541 20.41 -8.55 -3.29
CA THR A 541 21.31 -9.12 -2.27
C THR A 541 22.11 -8.02 -1.57
N GLY A 542 22.58 -7.03 -2.32
CA GLY A 542 23.43 -5.97 -1.80
C GLY A 542 24.22 -5.27 -2.89
N GLY A 543 25.26 -4.55 -2.50
CA GLY A 543 26.15 -3.84 -3.41
C GLY A 543 27.60 -4.31 -3.33
N VAL A 544 28.32 -4.17 -4.44
CA VAL A 544 29.78 -4.29 -4.53
C VAL A 544 30.38 -3.00 -5.06
N GLY A 545 31.52 -2.60 -4.49
CA GLY A 545 32.27 -1.45 -4.98
C GLY A 545 32.85 -1.69 -6.37
N ALA A 546 33.20 -0.60 -7.06
CA ALA A 546 34.02 -0.64 -8.24
C ALA A 546 35.42 -1.19 -7.91
N VAL A 547 36.19 -1.59 -8.93
CA VAL A 547 37.59 -1.96 -8.73
C VAL A 547 38.33 -0.85 -7.97
N ASN A 548 39.16 -1.21 -7.00
CA ASN A 548 39.86 -0.30 -6.11
C ASN A 548 38.96 0.53 -5.17
N SER A 549 37.69 0.12 -5.00
CA SER A 549 36.76 0.73 -4.07
C SER A 549 36.09 -0.32 -3.18
N THR A 550 36.10 -0.07 -1.88
CA THR A 550 35.28 -0.82 -0.90
C THR A 550 33.90 -0.20 -0.70
N ILE A 551 33.60 0.91 -1.38
CA ILE A 551 32.34 1.64 -1.25
C ILE A 551 31.32 0.95 -2.15
N ALA A 552 30.35 0.28 -1.53
CA ALA A 552 29.27 -0.43 -2.19
C ALA A 552 27.97 0.42 -2.19
N PRO A 553 27.15 0.36 -3.26
CA PRO A 553 25.84 1.04 -3.26
C PRO A 553 24.89 0.46 -2.22
N THR A 554 24.19 1.35 -1.53
CA THR A 554 23.07 0.99 -0.63
C THR A 554 21.77 0.80 -1.42
N ASP A 555 20.65 0.54 -0.75
CA ASP A 555 19.34 0.47 -1.41
C ASP A 555 18.84 1.85 -1.86
N GLU A 556 19.35 2.91 -1.25
CA GLU A 556 18.94 4.28 -1.56
C GLU A 556 19.69 4.84 -2.77
N ILE A 557 18.96 5.16 -3.82
CA ILE A 557 19.43 5.97 -4.93
C ILE A 557 19.17 7.42 -4.57
N VAL A 558 20.25 8.16 -4.36
CA VAL A 558 20.15 9.51 -3.77
C VAL A 558 19.70 10.57 -4.77
N VAL A 559 19.34 11.74 -4.25
CA VAL A 559 18.94 12.92 -5.03
C VAL A 559 20.02 13.27 -6.06
N GLY A 560 19.60 13.48 -7.30
CA GLY A 560 20.50 13.88 -8.40
C GLY A 560 21.30 12.72 -9.03
N GLN A 561 21.24 11.51 -8.49
CA GLN A 561 22.02 10.37 -8.96
C GLN A 561 21.48 9.78 -10.26
N GLY A 562 22.30 9.79 -11.32
CA GLY A 562 22.12 8.95 -12.51
C GLY A 562 22.73 7.57 -12.32
N PHE A 563 22.12 6.55 -12.91
CA PHE A 563 22.55 5.16 -12.85
C PHE A 563 22.11 4.38 -14.10
N ILE A 564 22.80 3.29 -14.39
CA ILE A 564 22.46 2.43 -15.52
C ILE A 564 21.62 1.24 -15.04
N ILE A 565 20.58 0.93 -15.81
CA ILE A 565 19.77 -0.29 -15.71
C ILE A 565 19.88 -1.06 -17.02
N LYS A 566 19.51 -2.34 -16.99
CA LYS A 566 19.43 -3.19 -18.17
C LYS A 566 18.00 -3.63 -18.44
N LYS A 567 17.48 -3.33 -19.63
CA LYS A 567 16.16 -3.82 -20.08
C LYS A 567 16.26 -5.28 -20.50
N THR A 568 15.27 -6.09 -20.11
CA THR A 568 15.29 -7.55 -20.31
C THR A 568 14.95 -7.97 -21.74
N ASN A 569 13.82 -7.51 -22.26
CA ASN A 569 13.31 -7.93 -23.56
C ASN A 569 13.65 -6.93 -24.66
N VAL A 570 13.84 -7.42 -25.90
CA VAL A 570 14.08 -6.59 -27.09
C VAL A 570 12.92 -5.61 -27.32
N GLY A 571 13.20 -4.45 -27.91
CA GLY A 571 12.25 -3.40 -28.22
C GLY A 571 12.10 -2.35 -27.11
N ASN A 572 11.06 -1.52 -27.22
CA ASN A 572 10.80 -0.41 -26.33
C ASN A 572 9.84 -0.81 -25.20
N ALA A 573 9.97 -0.17 -24.04
CA ALA A 573 9.03 -0.25 -22.94
C ALA A 573 9.11 1.04 -22.10
N ASN A 574 8.13 1.25 -21.23
CA ASN A 574 8.15 2.37 -20.30
C ASN A 574 8.36 1.85 -18.88
N ILE A 575 9.38 2.35 -18.22
CA ILE A 575 9.55 2.20 -16.77
C ILE A 575 8.81 3.32 -16.05
N ILE A 576 8.47 3.08 -14.80
CA ILE A 576 7.80 4.05 -13.95
C ILE A 576 8.61 4.37 -12.70
N PHE A 577 8.52 5.62 -12.28
CA PHE A 577 8.83 6.08 -10.94
C PHE A 577 7.55 6.57 -10.29
N ASN A 578 7.40 6.41 -8.98
CA ASN A 578 6.26 6.91 -8.24
C ASN A 578 6.65 7.23 -6.78
N ASN A 579 5.75 7.89 -6.06
CA ASN A 579 6.04 8.34 -4.70
C ASN A 579 6.25 7.21 -3.69
N SER A 580 5.72 5.99 -3.92
CA SER A 580 5.95 4.87 -2.99
C SER A 580 7.41 4.42 -2.92
N MET A 581 8.22 4.80 -3.91
CA MET A 581 9.66 4.51 -3.94
C MET A 581 10.48 5.50 -3.11
N ARG A 582 9.90 6.66 -2.77
CA ARG A 582 10.61 7.74 -2.06
C ARG A 582 10.85 7.35 -0.60
N THR A 583 12.03 7.69 -0.11
CA THR A 583 12.45 7.36 1.25
C THR A 583 13.17 8.54 1.89
N SER A 584 13.07 8.60 3.23
CA SER A 584 13.86 9.50 4.08
C SER A 584 15.13 8.84 4.61
N SER A 585 15.37 7.57 4.27
CA SER A 585 16.57 6.85 4.66
C SER A 585 17.82 7.52 4.10
N LYS A 586 18.88 7.54 4.90
CA LYS A 586 20.16 8.10 4.47
C LYS A 586 20.76 7.20 3.41
N GLY A 587 20.80 7.68 2.21
CA GLY A 587 21.58 7.09 1.13
C GLY A 587 22.94 7.76 1.02
N THR A 588 23.73 7.22 0.16
CA THR A 588 25.04 7.78 -0.16
C THR A 588 25.08 8.13 -1.64
N PHE A 589 25.41 9.37 -1.92
CA PHE A 589 25.92 9.75 -3.23
C PHE A 589 27.26 9.05 -3.36
N PHE A 590 27.17 7.78 -3.56
CA PHE A 590 28.26 6.87 -3.76
C PHE A 590 29.39 6.94 -2.70
N ASN A 591 29.11 7.28 -1.40
CA ASN A 591 30.13 7.39 -0.35
C ASN A 591 29.56 7.30 1.08
N ALA A 592 29.06 6.19 1.61
CA ALA A 592 29.11 5.73 3.00
C ALA A 592 28.11 4.60 3.31
N ARG A 593 28.33 3.89 4.38
CA ARG A 593 27.88 2.58 4.77
C ARG A 593 26.75 2.62 5.78
N THR A 594 25.69 1.83 5.58
CA THR A 594 24.73 1.47 6.65
C THR A 594 24.75 -0.06 6.85
N ALA A 595 24.79 -0.49 8.11
CA ALA A 595 24.73 -1.92 8.45
C ALA A 595 23.33 -2.51 8.17
N SER A 596 23.30 -3.71 7.58
CA SER A 596 22.12 -4.55 7.36
C SER A 596 22.07 -5.66 8.41
N THR A 597 20.90 -6.22 8.67
CA THR A 597 20.71 -7.39 9.54
C THR A 597 20.90 -8.73 8.82
N ASP A 598 21.12 -8.72 7.51
CA ASP A 598 21.34 -9.93 6.71
C ASP A 598 22.75 -10.47 6.94
N ASN A 599 22.95 -11.77 6.67
CA ASN A 599 24.24 -12.44 6.80
C ASN A 599 25.03 -12.26 5.50
N LYS A 600 26.02 -11.38 5.47
CA LYS A 600 26.78 -11.02 4.25
C LYS A 600 28.27 -11.02 4.48
N ILE A 601 29.02 -11.41 3.43
CA ILE A 601 30.48 -11.43 3.40
C ILE A 601 30.94 -10.75 2.10
N TRP A 602 31.77 -9.72 2.22
CA TRP A 602 32.51 -9.15 1.10
C TRP A 602 33.94 -9.67 1.12
N LEU A 603 34.28 -10.43 0.09
CA LEU A 603 35.63 -10.89 -0.14
C LEU A 603 36.37 -9.95 -1.07
N LYS A 604 37.69 -9.87 -0.93
CA LYS A 604 38.56 -9.00 -1.71
C LYS A 604 39.73 -9.81 -2.26
N LEU A 605 39.99 -9.72 -3.57
CA LEU A 605 41.19 -10.16 -4.22
C LEU A 605 42.08 -8.97 -4.49
N THR A 606 43.27 -8.91 -3.88
CA THR A 606 44.31 -7.90 -4.12
C THR A 606 45.34 -8.46 -5.12
N THR A 607 45.66 -7.67 -6.15
CA THR A 607 46.59 -8.04 -7.23
C THR A 607 48.04 -7.69 -6.89
N PRO A 608 49.06 -8.17 -7.67
CA PRO A 608 50.46 -7.75 -7.50
C PRO A 608 50.64 -6.23 -7.61
N ALA A 609 49.91 -5.57 -8.49
CA ALA A 609 49.90 -4.11 -8.67
C ALA A 609 49.16 -3.33 -7.57
N LYS A 610 48.63 -4.00 -6.50
CA LYS A 610 47.89 -3.47 -5.41
C LYS A 610 46.47 -2.97 -5.79
N ASN A 611 45.98 -3.23 -6.97
CA ASN A 611 44.58 -3.10 -7.30
C ASN A 611 43.78 -4.19 -6.61
N PHE A 612 42.47 -4.02 -6.48
CA PHE A 612 41.63 -5.07 -5.89
C PHE A 612 40.22 -5.07 -6.46
N ASN A 613 39.62 -6.26 -6.45
CA ASN A 613 38.21 -6.53 -6.77
C ASN A 613 37.49 -7.05 -5.54
N THR A 614 36.21 -6.76 -5.42
CA THR A 614 35.35 -7.24 -4.35
C THR A 614 34.26 -8.15 -4.90
N LEU A 615 33.87 -9.16 -4.10
CA LEU A 615 32.81 -10.12 -4.34
C LEU A 615 31.89 -10.14 -3.11
N LEU A 616 30.58 -10.11 -3.32
CA LEU A 616 29.58 -10.25 -2.25
C LEU A 616 28.95 -11.65 -2.27
N ILE A 617 28.94 -12.30 -1.12
CA ILE A 617 28.11 -13.48 -0.83
C ILE A 617 27.11 -13.08 0.25
N GLY A 618 25.81 -13.21 -0.03
CA GLY A 618 24.75 -12.80 0.92
C GLY A 618 23.69 -13.86 1.11
N TYR A 619 23.41 -14.22 2.36
CA TYR A 619 22.31 -15.09 2.76
C TYR A 619 21.08 -14.22 3.01
N VAL A 620 20.17 -14.15 2.04
CA VAL A 620 19.08 -13.18 2.03
C VAL A 620 17.74 -13.84 1.76
N LYS A 621 16.69 -13.28 2.35
CA LYS A 621 15.32 -13.77 2.15
C LYS A 621 14.91 -13.64 0.68
N GLY A 622 14.45 -14.76 0.09
CA GLY A 622 13.97 -14.79 -1.29
C GLY A 622 15.00 -15.31 -2.30
N ALA A 623 16.28 -15.38 -1.92
CA ALA A 623 17.29 -16.07 -2.75
C ALA A 623 17.23 -17.59 -2.53
N THR A 624 17.74 -18.34 -3.52
CA THR A 624 17.97 -19.81 -3.47
C THR A 624 19.48 -20.11 -3.52
N ASP A 625 19.85 -21.38 -3.55
CA ASP A 625 21.26 -21.77 -3.76
C ASP A 625 21.60 -21.95 -5.22
N GLY A 626 20.65 -21.80 -6.14
CA GLY A 626 20.83 -21.79 -7.59
C GLY A 626 21.02 -20.38 -8.15
N LEU A 627 21.00 -20.25 -9.48
CA LEU A 627 21.10 -18.96 -10.15
C LEU A 627 19.76 -18.21 -10.06
N ASP A 628 19.71 -17.14 -9.31
CA ASP A 628 18.51 -16.36 -9.01
C ASP A 628 18.53 -14.99 -9.70
N ARG A 629 17.53 -14.77 -10.55
CA ARG A 629 17.30 -13.42 -11.08
C ARG A 629 16.90 -12.48 -9.93
N GLY A 630 17.71 -11.47 -9.70
CA GLY A 630 17.47 -10.47 -8.66
C GLY A 630 18.43 -10.52 -7.49
N TYR A 631 18.97 -11.69 -7.22
CA TYR A 631 19.88 -11.90 -6.10
C TYR A 631 21.32 -12.16 -6.55
N ASP A 632 21.51 -12.58 -7.81
CA ASP A 632 22.82 -12.80 -8.42
C ASP A 632 23.12 -11.69 -9.43
N ALA A 633 24.40 -11.33 -9.56
CA ALA A 633 24.83 -10.33 -10.54
C ALA A 633 26.13 -10.74 -11.22
N GLU A 634 26.10 -10.79 -12.57
CA GLU A 634 27.29 -10.87 -13.40
C GLU A 634 27.96 -9.47 -13.49
N PRO A 635 29.28 -9.36 -13.70
CA PRO A 635 29.92 -8.08 -13.95
C PRO A 635 29.42 -7.44 -15.25
N ILE A 636 29.45 -6.12 -15.34
CA ILE A 636 29.02 -5.38 -16.54
C ILE A 636 29.95 -5.65 -17.74
N THR A 637 31.24 -5.78 -17.49
CA THR A 637 32.27 -6.22 -18.42
C THR A 637 33.29 -7.05 -17.67
N GLN A 638 34.05 -7.88 -18.37
CA GLN A 638 35.21 -8.58 -17.80
C GLN A 638 36.40 -7.61 -17.75
N SER A 639 36.88 -7.33 -16.52
CA SER A 639 38.16 -6.64 -16.33
C SER A 639 39.34 -7.58 -16.48
N SER A 640 40.55 -7.00 -16.55
CA SER A 640 41.77 -7.74 -16.67
C SER A 640 42.03 -8.71 -15.51
N ASP A 641 41.75 -8.24 -14.27
CA ASP A 641 41.70 -9.08 -13.08
C ASP A 641 40.24 -9.16 -12.60
N MET A 642 39.78 -10.37 -12.26
CA MET A 642 38.42 -10.58 -11.73
C MET A 642 38.41 -11.55 -10.56
N PHE A 643 37.49 -11.32 -9.62
CA PHE A 643 37.20 -12.25 -8.54
C PHE A 643 35.69 -12.49 -8.46
N TYR A 644 35.26 -13.72 -8.51
CA TYR A 644 33.88 -14.10 -8.69
C TYR A 644 33.52 -15.41 -7.99
N SER A 645 32.25 -15.59 -7.69
CA SER A 645 31.69 -16.91 -7.38
C SER A 645 31.15 -17.54 -8.67
N VAL A 646 30.97 -18.88 -8.65
CA VAL A 646 30.56 -19.65 -9.83
C VAL A 646 29.30 -20.45 -9.52
N ILE A 647 28.23 -20.23 -10.30
CA ILE A 647 27.03 -21.06 -10.37
C ILE A 647 26.73 -21.33 -11.86
N ASP A 648 26.44 -22.57 -12.23
CA ASP A 648 26.03 -22.96 -13.60
C ASP A 648 26.92 -22.36 -14.71
N ASN A 649 28.22 -22.33 -14.47
CA ASN A 649 29.24 -21.72 -15.34
C ASN A 649 29.16 -20.18 -15.49
N LYS A 650 28.33 -19.52 -14.69
CA LYS A 650 28.25 -18.05 -14.62
C LYS A 650 29.23 -17.52 -13.58
N ASN A 651 29.90 -16.44 -13.93
CA ASN A 651 30.80 -15.71 -13.05
C ASN A 651 30.00 -14.58 -12.38
N LEU A 652 29.87 -14.61 -11.06
CA LEU A 652 29.03 -13.67 -10.29
C LEU A 652 29.89 -12.79 -9.38
N VAL A 653 29.69 -11.49 -9.42
CA VAL A 653 30.30 -10.54 -8.48
C VAL A 653 29.42 -10.29 -7.26
N ILE A 654 28.14 -10.64 -7.34
CA ILE A 654 27.21 -10.74 -6.22
C ILE A 654 26.50 -12.08 -6.32
N GLN A 655 26.53 -12.88 -5.26
CA GLN A 655 25.80 -14.13 -5.13
C GLN A 655 24.85 -14.06 -3.95
N GLY A 656 23.55 -14.17 -4.22
CA GLY A 656 22.52 -14.41 -3.22
C GLY A 656 22.41 -15.89 -2.90
N ARG A 657 22.17 -16.24 -1.66
CA ARG A 657 21.93 -17.61 -1.20
C ARG A 657 20.72 -17.65 -0.28
N ASN A 658 20.14 -18.83 -0.14
CA ASN A 658 19.02 -19.05 0.78
C ASN A 658 19.40 -18.57 2.20
N ASN A 659 18.48 -17.81 2.83
CA ASN A 659 18.71 -17.28 4.18
C ASN A 659 18.77 -18.34 5.29
N SER A 660 18.45 -19.60 4.98
CA SER A 660 18.63 -20.76 5.87
C SER A 660 20.10 -21.21 5.87
N PHE A 661 20.98 -20.32 6.35
CA PHE A 661 22.42 -20.58 6.42
C PHE A 661 22.73 -21.87 7.22
N THR A 662 23.63 -22.67 6.69
CA THR A 662 24.23 -23.81 7.39
C THR A 662 25.76 -23.79 7.30
N ASN A 663 26.47 -24.29 8.30
CA ASN A 663 27.91 -24.39 8.28
C ASN A 663 28.44 -25.48 7.33
N ASN A 664 27.54 -26.21 6.67
CA ASN A 664 27.88 -27.18 5.62
C ASN A 664 27.91 -26.55 4.21
N ASP A 665 27.46 -25.29 4.10
CA ASP A 665 27.43 -24.60 2.81
C ASP A 665 28.83 -24.43 2.24
N ILE A 666 28.91 -24.52 0.90
CA ILE A 666 30.12 -24.33 0.13
C ILE A 666 29.82 -23.31 -0.97
N VAL A 667 30.68 -22.32 -1.11
CA VAL A 667 30.59 -21.34 -2.20
C VAL A 667 31.86 -21.51 -3.08
N THR A 668 31.63 -21.91 -4.31
CA THR A 668 32.73 -22.07 -5.29
C THR A 668 33.16 -20.72 -5.82
N LEU A 669 34.48 -20.46 -5.82
CA LEU A 669 35.07 -19.22 -6.31
C LEU A 669 36.04 -19.47 -7.46
N GLY A 670 36.15 -18.45 -8.33
CA GLY A 670 37.13 -18.37 -9.36
C GLY A 670 37.79 -17.00 -9.43
N ALA A 671 38.86 -16.90 -10.19
CA ALA A 671 39.52 -15.62 -10.46
C ALA A 671 40.14 -15.60 -11.85
N THR A 672 40.14 -14.47 -12.48
CA THR A 672 40.94 -14.17 -13.66
C THR A 672 42.15 -13.37 -13.21
N PHE A 673 43.38 -13.83 -13.56
CA PHE A 673 44.62 -13.16 -13.22
C PHE A 673 45.22 -12.57 -14.49
N PHE A 674 45.42 -11.24 -14.50
CA PHE A 674 46.00 -10.55 -15.66
C PHE A 674 47.47 -10.87 -15.83
N GLU A 675 48.20 -10.95 -14.74
CA GLU A 675 49.65 -11.23 -14.75
C GLU A 675 50.00 -12.31 -13.73
N LYS A 676 51.16 -12.92 -13.92
CA LYS A 676 51.71 -13.82 -12.90
C LYS A 676 52.22 -13.02 -11.70
N GLY A 677 51.97 -13.50 -10.49
CA GLY A 677 52.46 -12.80 -9.29
C GLY A 677 51.81 -13.22 -8.00
N ASN A 678 52.13 -12.45 -6.97
CA ASN A 678 51.56 -12.64 -5.62
C ASN A 678 50.22 -11.92 -5.48
N TYR A 679 49.19 -12.68 -5.24
CA TYR A 679 47.81 -12.25 -4.97
C TYR A 679 47.48 -12.48 -3.52
N GLU A 680 46.41 -11.80 -3.02
CA GLU A 680 45.91 -11.98 -1.67
C GLU A 680 44.39 -12.02 -1.67
N ILE A 681 43.80 -13.02 -1.04
CA ILE A 681 42.35 -13.04 -0.73
C ILE A 681 42.15 -12.67 0.73
N SER A 682 41.23 -11.78 1.00
CA SER A 682 40.89 -11.34 2.35
C SER A 682 39.39 -11.01 2.48
N ILE A 683 38.90 -10.92 3.71
CA ILE A 683 37.58 -10.37 4.02
C ILE A 683 37.71 -8.82 4.00
N SER A 684 36.86 -8.16 3.21
CA SER A 684 36.74 -6.72 3.18
C SER A 684 35.70 -6.20 4.17
N GLN A 685 34.59 -6.95 4.34
CA GLN A 685 33.47 -6.58 5.20
C GLN A 685 32.63 -7.82 5.55
N VAL A 686 31.97 -7.77 6.71
CA VAL A 686 30.99 -8.77 7.14
C VAL A 686 29.77 -8.12 7.79
N GLU A 687 28.63 -8.82 7.71
CA GLU A 687 27.37 -8.44 8.37
C GLU A 687 26.69 -9.69 8.96
N GLY A 688 25.77 -9.47 9.89
CA GLY A 688 25.02 -10.56 10.53
C GLY A 688 25.91 -11.50 11.36
N ILE A 689 25.67 -12.81 11.23
CA ILE A 689 26.40 -13.85 11.99
C ILE A 689 27.90 -13.88 11.71
N PHE A 690 28.34 -13.39 10.56
CA PHE A 690 29.75 -13.34 10.19
C PHE A 690 30.54 -12.26 10.92
N ASN A 691 29.83 -11.35 11.59
CA ASN A 691 30.44 -10.36 12.49
C ASN A 691 30.69 -10.94 13.88
N GLY A 692 31.54 -11.98 13.95
CA GLY A 692 32.09 -12.55 15.18
C GLY A 692 31.52 -13.90 15.63
N SER A 693 30.34 -14.33 15.20
CA SER A 693 29.75 -15.60 15.63
C SER A 693 30.03 -16.78 14.72
N GLN A 694 30.26 -16.54 13.43
CA GLN A 694 30.57 -17.58 12.44
C GLN A 694 31.89 -17.28 11.74
N ALA A 695 32.85 -18.18 11.86
CA ALA A 695 34.11 -18.08 11.14
C ALA A 695 33.95 -18.44 9.65
N VAL A 696 34.73 -17.80 8.80
CA VAL A 696 34.78 -17.98 7.35
C VAL A 696 36.13 -18.53 6.97
N TYR A 697 36.13 -19.64 6.27
CA TYR A 697 37.37 -20.30 5.80
C TYR A 697 37.45 -20.28 4.27
N LEU A 698 38.66 -20.08 3.77
CA LEU A 698 38.99 -20.27 2.37
C LEU A 698 39.71 -21.62 2.19
N ARG A 699 39.21 -22.46 1.30
CA ARG A 699 39.86 -23.66 0.85
C ARG A 699 40.49 -23.43 -0.53
N ASP A 700 41.80 -23.56 -0.65
CA ASP A 700 42.52 -23.63 -1.92
C ASP A 700 42.70 -25.10 -2.31
N LYS A 701 41.96 -25.58 -3.30
CA LYS A 701 42.01 -26.98 -3.76
C LYS A 701 43.31 -27.33 -4.49
N THR A 702 43.94 -26.35 -5.09
CA THR A 702 45.22 -26.57 -5.78
C THR A 702 46.37 -26.85 -4.81
N LEU A 703 46.37 -26.12 -3.69
CA LEU A 703 47.41 -26.30 -2.67
C LEU A 703 46.95 -27.19 -1.51
N ASN A 704 45.72 -27.71 -1.55
CA ASN A 704 45.09 -28.50 -0.49
C ASN A 704 45.20 -27.84 0.90
N LYS A 705 44.90 -26.57 0.98
CA LYS A 705 45.06 -25.74 2.16
C LYS A 705 43.74 -25.01 2.53
N THR A 706 43.41 -25.07 3.81
CA THR A 706 42.25 -24.34 4.35
C THR A 706 42.72 -23.29 5.38
N ILE A 707 42.32 -22.03 5.18
CA ILE A 707 42.72 -20.88 6.00
C ILE A 707 41.48 -20.22 6.61
N ASN A 708 41.58 -19.80 7.86
CA ASN A 708 40.54 -18.99 8.51
C ASN A 708 40.68 -17.53 8.12
N LEU A 709 39.90 -17.10 7.11
CA LEU A 709 39.90 -15.71 6.66
C LEU A 709 39.37 -14.71 7.70
N SER A 710 38.64 -15.18 8.72
CA SER A 710 38.22 -14.31 9.83
C SER A 710 39.39 -13.90 10.75
N GLN A 711 40.54 -14.56 10.61
CA GLN A 711 41.72 -14.33 11.43
C GLN A 711 42.94 -13.83 10.64
N GLU A 712 43.12 -14.28 9.39
CA GLU A 712 44.27 -13.92 8.58
C GLU A 712 43.92 -13.86 7.10
N ASN A 713 44.66 -13.02 6.33
CA ASN A 713 44.54 -12.94 4.88
C ASN A 713 45.25 -14.15 4.23
N TYR A 714 44.89 -14.49 3.01
CA TYR A 714 45.46 -15.58 2.24
C TYR A 714 46.33 -15.06 1.09
N PRO A 715 47.65 -14.91 1.27
CA PRO A 715 48.57 -14.64 0.17
C PRO A 715 48.85 -15.92 -0.60
N PHE A 716 48.90 -15.84 -1.94
CA PHE A 716 49.25 -16.98 -2.82
C PHE A 716 49.86 -16.45 -4.11
N TYR A 717 50.60 -17.36 -4.79
CA TYR A 717 51.10 -17.09 -6.12
C TYR A 717 50.16 -17.70 -7.18
N ALA A 718 49.95 -16.97 -8.27
CA ALA A 718 49.20 -17.45 -9.44
C ALA A 718 49.91 -17.07 -10.76
N ASP A 719 49.77 -17.93 -11.76
CA ASP A 719 50.09 -17.60 -13.14
C ASP A 719 48.93 -16.83 -13.78
N ALA A 720 49.22 -16.08 -14.84
CA ALA A 720 48.19 -15.38 -15.61
C ALA A 720 47.18 -16.36 -16.23
N GLY A 721 45.90 -15.99 -16.24
CA GLY A 721 44.84 -16.81 -16.84
C GLY A 721 43.58 -16.86 -15.98
N ASP A 722 42.56 -17.55 -16.50
CA ASP A 722 41.26 -17.74 -15.82
C ASP A 722 41.32 -19.09 -15.07
N VAL A 723 41.09 -19.02 -13.75
CA VAL A 723 41.14 -20.18 -12.87
C VAL A 723 39.79 -20.33 -12.18
N LYS A 724 38.98 -21.23 -12.74
CA LYS A 724 37.67 -21.59 -12.18
C LYS A 724 37.81 -22.70 -11.14
N ASN A 725 36.97 -22.65 -10.11
CA ASN A 725 36.82 -23.72 -9.11
C ASN A 725 38.09 -24.03 -8.28
N ARG A 726 39.09 -23.15 -8.26
CA ARG A 726 40.25 -23.31 -7.39
C ARG A 726 39.92 -23.12 -5.92
N PHE A 727 39.16 -22.08 -5.64
CA PHE A 727 38.86 -21.66 -4.28
C PHE A 727 37.43 -21.98 -3.88
N GLU A 728 37.23 -22.20 -2.59
CA GLU A 728 35.91 -22.36 -1.99
C GLU A 728 35.83 -21.60 -0.66
N ILE A 729 34.71 -20.94 -0.42
CA ILE A 729 34.36 -20.51 0.94
C ILE A 729 33.64 -21.66 1.62
N VAL A 730 34.09 -21.99 2.82
CA VAL A 730 33.51 -23.00 3.71
C VAL A 730 33.37 -22.39 5.14
N TYR A 731 32.47 -22.90 5.94
CA TYR A 731 32.14 -22.33 7.22
C TYR A 731 32.50 -23.19 8.43
N LYS A 732 33.21 -24.27 8.16
CA LYS A 732 33.85 -25.16 9.13
C LYS A 732 35.22 -25.59 8.56
N PRO A 733 36.22 -25.85 9.43
CA PRO A 733 37.48 -26.40 8.99
C PRO A 733 37.26 -27.80 8.39
N ASP A 734 38.11 -28.17 7.41
CA ASP A 734 38.14 -29.56 6.92
C ASP A 734 38.40 -30.52 8.08
N ALA A 735 37.61 -31.58 8.14
CA ALA A 735 37.91 -32.69 9.02
C ALA A 735 39.17 -33.43 8.48
N THR A 736 40.33 -32.79 8.61
CA THR A 736 41.56 -33.56 8.54
C THR A 736 41.54 -34.56 9.69
N LEU A 737 41.97 -35.81 9.44
CA LEU A 737 42.37 -36.77 10.44
C LEU A 737 43.57 -36.22 11.29
N ALA A 738 43.33 -35.09 11.92
CA ALA A 738 44.16 -34.58 13.01
C ALA A 738 43.54 -35.10 14.28
N THR A 739 44.28 -35.92 14.98
CA THR A 739 44.06 -36.26 16.38
C THR A 739 43.42 -35.04 17.06
N SER A 740 42.23 -35.25 17.62
CA SER A 740 41.37 -34.31 18.27
C SER A 740 42.12 -33.19 18.99
N ASN A 741 42.13 -32.00 18.42
CA ASN A 741 42.22 -30.79 19.25
C ASN A 741 40.82 -30.52 19.83
N ILE A 742 40.57 -31.17 20.95
CA ILE A 742 39.56 -30.71 21.92
C ILE A 742 39.72 -29.21 22.04
N VAL A 743 38.69 -28.46 21.80
CA VAL A 743 38.55 -27.04 22.24
C VAL A 743 38.69 -27.11 23.77
N LYS A 744 39.90 -27.01 24.27
CA LYS A 744 40.15 -26.79 25.70
C LYS A 744 39.67 -25.38 25.97
N ASN A 745 38.68 -25.25 26.84
CA ASN A 745 38.58 -24.09 27.70
C ASN A 745 40.00 -23.78 28.15
N GLU A 746 40.58 -22.65 27.73
CA GLU A 746 41.94 -22.33 28.05
C GLU A 746 42.04 -22.09 29.56
N GLU A 747 42.48 -23.10 30.26
CA GLU A 747 42.66 -23.05 31.70
C GLU A 747 43.72 -22.01 32.10
N ILE A 748 44.66 -21.74 31.16
CA ILE A 748 45.76 -20.78 31.37
C ILE A 748 45.65 -19.64 30.37
N SER A 749 45.50 -18.41 30.86
CA SER A 749 45.52 -17.15 30.09
C SER A 749 46.81 -16.38 30.35
N ILE A 750 47.32 -15.69 29.30
CA ILE A 750 48.43 -14.75 29.40
C ILE A 750 47.94 -13.43 28.81
N TYR A 751 48.05 -12.34 29.54
CA TYR A 751 47.67 -11.00 29.10
C TYR A 751 48.54 -9.91 29.70
N GLU A 752 48.58 -8.75 29.09
CA GLU A 752 49.31 -7.54 29.57
C GLU A 752 48.31 -6.58 30.17
N SER A 753 48.61 -6.07 31.35
CA SER A 753 47.91 -4.98 32.03
C SER A 753 48.90 -4.21 32.88
N ASP A 754 48.79 -2.87 32.91
CA ASP A 754 49.55 -1.95 33.77
C ASP A 754 51.08 -2.17 33.77
N GLY A 755 51.61 -2.43 32.54
CA GLY A 755 53.04 -2.65 32.39
C GLY A 755 53.57 -4.01 32.89
N LYS A 756 52.68 -4.90 33.25
CA LYS A 756 53.02 -6.27 33.67
C LYS A 756 52.40 -7.31 32.72
N ILE A 757 53.05 -8.46 32.64
CA ILE A 757 52.53 -9.65 31.95
C ILE A 757 52.00 -10.60 33.00
N PHE A 758 50.72 -10.89 32.94
CA PHE A 758 50.01 -11.78 33.85
C PHE A 758 49.83 -13.16 33.22
N LEU A 759 50.04 -14.18 34.04
CA LEU A 759 49.68 -15.57 33.77
C LEU A 759 48.64 -15.98 34.82
N GLU A 760 47.46 -16.41 34.32
CA GLU A 760 46.39 -16.88 35.20
C GLU A 760 46.02 -18.31 34.84
N ASN A 761 45.95 -19.19 35.84
CA ASN A 761 45.44 -20.54 35.76
C ASN A 761 44.18 -20.66 36.61
N LYS A 762 43.03 -20.83 35.92
CA LYS A 762 41.72 -20.85 36.58
C LYS A 762 41.46 -22.09 37.43
N SER A 763 42.18 -23.16 37.17
CA SER A 763 41.94 -24.47 37.82
C SER A 763 42.96 -24.84 38.89
N GLU A 764 44.26 -24.51 38.73
CA GLU A 764 45.32 -24.98 39.60
C GLU A 764 46.38 -23.91 39.84
N LYS A 765 47.18 -24.10 40.89
CA LYS A 765 48.34 -23.26 41.20
C LYS A 765 49.52 -23.63 40.34
N PHE A 766 50.27 -22.61 39.85
CA PHE A 766 51.54 -22.83 39.17
C PHE A 766 52.57 -23.36 40.16
N LYS A 767 53.23 -24.46 39.86
CA LYS A 767 54.37 -25.01 40.60
C LYS A 767 55.65 -24.48 40.01
N LYS A 768 55.73 -24.31 38.71
CA LYS A 768 56.91 -23.84 37.99
C LYS A 768 56.45 -23.04 36.77
N ILE A 769 57.14 -21.94 36.47
CA ILE A 769 57.02 -21.16 35.28
C ILE A 769 58.43 -20.94 34.73
N GLU A 770 58.64 -21.32 33.49
CA GLU A 770 59.87 -21.11 32.75
C GLU A 770 59.58 -20.27 31.51
N ILE A 771 60.41 -19.27 31.26
CA ILE A 771 60.27 -18.35 30.11
C ILE A 771 61.47 -18.56 29.21
N PHE A 772 61.21 -18.88 27.91
CA PHE A 772 62.21 -19.10 26.92
C PHE A 772 62.10 -18.05 25.82
N ASP A 773 63.20 -17.68 25.18
CA ASP A 773 63.22 -16.96 23.90
C ASP A 773 62.90 -17.85 22.70
N THR A 774 62.89 -17.28 21.53
CA THR A 774 62.62 -18.00 20.26
C THR A 774 63.75 -18.98 19.88
N ALA A 775 64.92 -18.84 20.40
CA ALA A 775 66.05 -19.79 20.21
C ALA A 775 66.03 -20.96 21.17
N GLY A 776 65.04 -20.99 22.09
CA GLY A 776 64.90 -22.02 23.10
C GLY A 776 65.80 -21.81 24.33
N LYS A 777 66.45 -20.64 24.49
CA LYS A 777 67.24 -20.28 25.64
C LYS A 777 66.33 -19.94 26.79
N LEU A 778 66.55 -20.57 27.94
CA LEU A 778 65.85 -20.27 29.19
C LEU A 778 66.28 -18.88 29.71
N ILE A 779 65.29 -17.98 29.90
CA ILE A 779 65.50 -16.59 30.37
C ILE A 779 65.23 -16.51 31.88
N TYR A 780 64.07 -17.04 32.33
CA TYR A 780 63.64 -17.02 33.72
C TYR A 780 63.02 -18.33 34.16
N THR A 781 63.17 -18.62 35.47
CA THR A 781 62.49 -19.73 36.16
C THR A 781 61.89 -19.22 37.45
N PHE A 782 60.58 -19.48 37.69
CA PHE A 782 59.88 -19.13 38.90
C PHE A 782 59.12 -20.33 39.47
N THR A 783 58.96 -20.36 40.82
CA THR A 783 58.18 -21.37 41.56
C THR A 783 57.09 -20.76 42.38
N PRO A 784 56.06 -20.10 41.77
CA PRO A 784 55.22 -19.15 42.50
C PRO A 784 54.20 -19.76 43.47
N ASN A 785 53.75 -21.00 43.30
CA ASN A 785 52.69 -21.66 44.07
C ASN A 785 51.37 -20.84 44.17
N THR A 786 51.04 -20.07 43.17
CA THR A 786 49.84 -19.24 43.04
C THR A 786 49.10 -19.57 41.75
N ASN A 787 47.82 -19.22 41.66
CA ASN A 787 47.02 -19.33 40.43
C ASN A 787 47.11 -18.08 39.52
N LEU A 788 47.67 -16.97 40.04
CA LEU A 788 47.95 -15.73 39.30
C LEU A 788 49.41 -15.36 39.56
N PHE A 789 50.17 -15.19 38.49
CA PHE A 789 51.56 -14.77 38.48
C PHE A 789 51.76 -13.58 37.57
N SER A 790 52.66 -12.67 37.92
CA SER A 790 53.00 -11.53 37.02
C SER A 790 54.51 -11.30 37.02
N ILE A 791 55.01 -10.81 35.88
CA ILE A 791 56.37 -10.33 35.68
C ILE A 791 56.30 -8.92 35.08
N GLU A 792 57.23 -8.03 35.45
CA GLU A 792 57.30 -6.71 34.83
C GLU A 792 57.65 -6.84 33.35
N LYS A 793 56.95 -6.11 32.50
CA LYS A 793 57.19 -6.09 31.05
C LYS A 793 58.62 -5.64 30.72
N SER A 794 59.16 -4.71 31.52
CA SER A 794 60.54 -4.21 31.41
C SER A 794 61.62 -5.29 31.57
N ASP A 795 61.29 -6.40 32.22
CA ASP A 795 62.24 -7.49 32.46
C ASP A 795 62.42 -8.39 31.20
N LEU A 796 61.52 -8.21 30.21
CA LEU A 796 61.58 -8.93 28.94
C LEU A 796 61.85 -7.96 27.77
N ASN A 797 62.78 -8.27 26.91
CA ASN A 797 63.01 -7.53 25.66
C ASN A 797 61.76 -7.65 24.75
N LYS A 798 61.59 -6.70 23.82
CA LYS A 798 60.58 -6.85 22.77
C LYS A 798 60.83 -8.10 21.98
N GLY A 799 59.80 -8.93 21.77
CA GLY A 799 59.94 -10.18 21.04
C GLY A 799 58.91 -11.23 21.42
N LEU A 800 58.99 -12.40 20.78
CA LEU A 800 58.18 -13.55 21.11
C LEU A 800 58.85 -14.39 22.21
N PHE A 801 58.09 -14.74 23.22
CA PHE A 801 58.53 -15.60 24.33
C PHE A 801 57.60 -16.82 24.45
N ILE A 802 58.18 -17.94 24.96
CA ILE A 802 57.46 -19.17 25.26
C ILE A 802 57.44 -19.32 26.78
N PHE A 803 56.24 -19.35 27.32
CA PHE A 803 56.00 -19.57 28.78
C PHE A 803 55.62 -21.04 28.97
N ASN A 804 56.51 -21.82 29.60
CA ASN A 804 56.21 -23.18 30.04
C ASN A 804 55.75 -23.13 31.48
N THR A 805 54.56 -23.57 31.74
CA THR A 805 53.96 -23.56 33.08
C THR A 805 53.69 -25.00 33.52
N SER A 806 54.01 -25.34 34.73
CA SER A 806 53.72 -26.64 35.37
C SER A 806 52.84 -26.45 36.58
N SER A 807 51.78 -27.23 36.70
CA SER A 807 50.89 -27.40 37.83
C SER A 807 51.02 -28.80 38.43
N ASN A 808 50.20 -29.22 39.40
CA ASN A 808 50.22 -30.60 39.92
C ASN A 808 49.85 -31.65 38.91
N SER A 809 48.94 -31.33 37.97
CA SER A 809 48.38 -32.28 37.04
C SER A 809 48.96 -32.15 35.60
N LYS A 810 49.58 -30.99 35.28
CA LYS A 810 49.85 -30.68 33.85
C LYS A 810 51.01 -29.71 33.64
N THR A 811 51.69 -29.87 32.53
CA THR A 811 52.63 -28.89 31.98
C THR A 811 52.03 -28.34 30.65
N THR A 812 52.06 -27.01 30.49
CA THR A 812 51.50 -26.31 29.35
C THR A 812 52.45 -25.24 28.84
N SER A 813 52.62 -25.14 27.55
CA SER A 813 53.42 -24.12 26.85
C SER A 813 52.50 -23.11 26.20
N LYS A 814 52.72 -21.80 26.43
CA LYS A 814 52.03 -20.70 25.77
C LYS A 814 53.02 -19.73 25.19
N LYS A 815 52.68 -19.21 23.97
CA LYS A 815 53.46 -18.15 23.29
C LYS A 815 52.87 -16.78 23.62
N PHE A 816 53.71 -15.81 23.86
CA PHE A 816 53.30 -14.43 24.13
C PHE A 816 54.25 -13.45 23.46
N VAL A 817 53.73 -12.41 22.84
CA VAL A 817 54.53 -11.38 22.15
C VAL A 817 54.59 -10.14 23.03
N VAL A 818 55.80 -9.78 23.47
CA VAL A 818 56.06 -8.50 24.17
C VAL A 818 56.29 -7.43 23.12
N LYS A 819 55.37 -6.45 23.04
CA LYS A 819 55.38 -5.36 22.06
C LYS A 819 56.19 -4.14 22.51
#